data_79089128be03b4fb6abeccdbdb44ac4b
#
_entry.id   79089128be03b4fb6abeccdbdb44ac4b
#
_cell.length_a   1.000
_cell.length_b   1.000
_cell.length_c   1.000
_cell.angle_alpha   90.00
_cell.angle_beta   90.00
_cell.angle_gamma   90.00
#
_symmetry.space_group_name_H-M   'P 1'
#
loop_
_entity.id
_entity.type
_entity.pdbx_description
1 polymer ?
#
loop_
_entity_poly.entity_id
_entity_poly.type
_entity_poly.pdbx_seq_one_letter_code
_entity_poly.pdbx_strand_id
1 'polypeptide(L)'
;MDPMRVENVQILKDASATAMYGSRAANGVVVITTVAPKPGEVTISYSLTGSVSMPDLSDYNLANAREKLEIEQKAGIYTPQYYMTWKQALDAYNQRLLRVEEGVNTDWLSIPLRNSVNHKHSFSIEGGNADLRYGLDLSYNKNNGVMKDSYRDIMNVGFHVDYRLKNLQVVNYIEYNYTEAQESPYGDFSDYTHLQPYDRPYDKNGTLISGALEFSTLPHRDTRVNNPLYEARLNNFEYEKWDVFIDRLMAQWFLTDYLHLKGQIAITKEFTKKERFIDPLSSNTTAKAQKEAELEGDLYLTKGESTNWDAQIGAYVSKSFGAHALNASVVVNATSRKSESTSSHYRGFPSGEYHSPNYAAEIKDKPSKSQSTSRLAGFLFLANYTWNDIYLADVSVRFDGSSEFGLDQKWAPFWSFGAGVNLHNYAFLNGSKVINRMKFRASYGQTGKVNFPSYSARTVYRTFDRWYIAGFGVGLKALGNRDLKWETTNKLNVGTDMEFWNSRISLVFDYYYNKTVDLITDVTLPGSAGFSSYKSNLGETLNKGFDIQFRFDVMKNKDWNVALWGNLNHNRNEILKISDALKAYNSQVEDYYGLAEESQTPTLSWTQAGKTYSDFIKPIMKYEEGASLTAIYGVRSLGIDPSNGKELYLYRNGQASHKWKATEEVVLGDSEPKASGSFGLNATYKNFSLFASFGYEWGKQTYNETLIMNVENADIQGSNVDKRVLTQRWEKPGDIAPLKDIKDMNSVTLPTSRFVQDENVLSLDALTLSYDFDPLWLRKIFLKTLRLEVSTNELFRLSSIKQERGTSYPFARTVNFSLRATF
;
A
#
# COMPACT_ATOMS: atom_id res chain seq x y z
N MET A 1 -8.67 5.16 -15.11
CA MET A 1 -9.08 6.55 -15.49
C MET A 1 -7.85 7.35 -15.92
N ASP A 2 -7.91 8.08 -17.03
CA ASP A 2 -6.83 8.96 -17.44
C ASP A 2 -6.80 10.23 -16.57
N PRO A 3 -5.65 10.60 -15.96
CA PRO A 3 -5.53 11.85 -15.19
C PRO A 3 -5.93 13.11 -15.96
N MET A 4 -5.82 13.12 -17.29
CA MET A 4 -6.27 14.23 -18.13
C MET A 4 -7.79 14.47 -18.09
N ARG A 5 -8.56 13.45 -17.69
CA ARG A 5 -10.03 13.56 -17.53
C ARG A 5 -10.43 13.97 -16.12
N VAL A 6 -9.51 14.23 -15.23
CA VAL A 6 -9.78 14.68 -13.87
C VAL A 6 -9.91 16.21 -13.86
N GLU A 7 -11.08 16.70 -13.48
CA GLU A 7 -11.35 18.12 -13.29
C GLU A 7 -11.02 18.57 -11.87
N ASN A 8 -11.40 17.74 -10.88
CA ASN A 8 -11.22 18.06 -9.48
C ASN A 8 -11.07 16.78 -8.65
N VAL A 9 -10.25 16.87 -7.60
CA VAL A 9 -10.11 15.84 -6.56
C VAL A 9 -10.42 16.48 -5.22
N GLN A 10 -11.40 15.94 -4.51
CA GLN A 10 -11.88 16.43 -3.22
C GLN A 10 -11.74 15.36 -2.16
N ILE A 11 -11.14 15.68 -1.01
CA ILE A 11 -10.98 14.75 0.11
C ILE A 11 -11.95 15.18 1.21
N LEU A 12 -12.91 14.29 1.54
CA LEU A 12 -13.91 14.49 2.58
C LEU A 12 -13.46 13.73 3.83
N LYS A 13 -13.25 14.44 4.94
CA LYS A 13 -12.72 13.87 6.20
C LYS A 13 -13.77 13.84 7.31
N ASP A 14 -14.68 14.82 7.36
CA ASP A 14 -15.64 15.02 8.44
C ASP A 14 -16.85 14.09 8.33
N ALA A 15 -17.51 13.81 9.46
CA ALA A 15 -18.71 12.99 9.48
C ALA A 15 -19.83 13.58 8.62
N SER A 16 -20.03 14.89 8.65
CA SER A 16 -21.02 15.59 7.85
C SER A 16 -20.73 15.46 6.34
N ALA A 17 -19.48 15.73 5.92
CA ALA A 17 -19.06 15.64 4.52
C ALA A 17 -19.09 14.19 3.98
N THR A 18 -18.84 13.20 4.83
CA THR A 18 -18.80 11.77 4.44
C THR A 18 -20.15 11.08 4.54
N ALA A 19 -21.16 11.68 5.16
CA ALA A 19 -22.47 11.09 5.40
C ALA A 19 -23.14 10.55 4.12
N MET A 20 -22.93 11.24 2.99
CA MET A 20 -23.49 10.83 1.70
C MET A 20 -23.00 9.47 1.22
N TYR A 21 -21.81 9.04 1.65
CA TYR A 21 -21.16 7.79 1.24
C TYR A 21 -21.35 6.65 2.26
N GLY A 22 -21.93 6.96 3.43
CA GLY A 22 -22.29 6.00 4.48
C GLY A 22 -21.11 5.26 5.08
N SER A 23 -21.36 4.01 5.43
CA SER A 23 -20.38 3.13 6.09
C SER A 23 -19.08 2.89 5.30
N ARG A 24 -19.11 3.12 3.99
CA ARG A 24 -17.92 3.08 3.12
C ARG A 24 -16.97 4.25 3.35
N ALA A 25 -17.42 5.30 4.02
CA ALA A 25 -16.70 6.56 4.23
C ALA A 25 -16.09 6.73 5.62
N ALA A 26 -16.06 5.69 6.43
CA ALA A 26 -15.55 5.75 7.80
C ALA A 26 -14.13 6.35 7.91
N ASN A 27 -13.27 6.06 6.93
CA ASN A 27 -11.89 6.55 6.86
C ASN A 27 -11.71 7.77 5.94
N GLY A 28 -12.82 8.42 5.52
CA GLY A 28 -12.84 9.51 4.56
C GLY A 28 -13.20 9.06 3.15
N VAL A 29 -13.38 10.04 2.24
CA VAL A 29 -13.75 9.81 0.84
C VAL A 29 -12.91 10.68 -0.07
N VAL A 30 -12.37 10.10 -1.12
CA VAL A 30 -11.76 10.82 -2.23
C VAL A 30 -12.77 10.88 -3.37
N VAL A 31 -13.29 12.08 -3.66
CA VAL A 31 -14.24 12.34 -4.74
C VAL A 31 -13.47 12.87 -5.94
N ILE A 32 -13.55 12.15 -7.05
CA ILE A 32 -12.92 12.54 -8.32
C ILE A 32 -14.01 12.95 -9.28
N THR A 33 -13.97 14.21 -9.69
CA THR A 33 -14.87 14.77 -10.72
C THR A 33 -14.16 14.74 -12.06
N THR A 34 -14.80 14.19 -13.07
CA THR A 34 -14.26 14.13 -14.43
C THR A 34 -14.73 15.30 -15.28
N VAL A 35 -13.90 15.73 -16.24
CA VAL A 35 -14.25 16.76 -17.20
C VAL A 35 -15.46 16.32 -18.01
N ALA A 36 -16.52 17.12 -17.97
CA ALA A 36 -17.71 16.90 -18.81
C ALA A 36 -17.49 17.46 -20.21
N PRO A 37 -18.03 16.83 -21.28
CA PRO A 37 -17.96 17.37 -22.64
C PRO A 37 -18.60 18.76 -22.72
N LYS A 38 -17.90 19.68 -23.37
CA LYS A 38 -18.36 21.06 -23.54
C LYS A 38 -19.24 21.19 -24.78
N PRO A 39 -20.29 22.04 -24.76
CA PRO A 39 -21.03 22.38 -25.99
C PRO A 39 -20.13 23.22 -26.91
N GLY A 40 -20.17 22.96 -28.19
CA GLY A 40 -19.40 23.70 -29.20
C GLY A 40 -18.92 22.84 -30.35
N GLU A 41 -17.99 23.37 -31.11
CA GLU A 41 -17.33 22.66 -32.18
C GLU A 41 -16.58 21.41 -31.66
N VAL A 42 -16.45 20.42 -32.53
CA VAL A 42 -15.68 19.23 -32.22
C VAL A 42 -14.24 19.63 -31.84
N THR A 43 -13.82 19.18 -30.67
CA THR A 43 -12.47 19.39 -30.18
C THR A 43 -11.75 18.05 -30.09
N ILE A 44 -10.59 17.98 -30.68
CA ILE A 44 -9.71 16.81 -30.64
C ILE A 44 -8.53 17.14 -29.75
N SER A 45 -8.26 16.30 -28.78
CA SER A 45 -7.08 16.43 -27.91
C SER A 45 -6.21 15.17 -28.02
N TYR A 46 -4.91 15.37 -28.11
CA TYR A 46 -3.93 14.30 -28.13
C TYR A 46 -2.84 14.56 -27.11
N SER A 47 -2.45 13.53 -26.38
CA SER A 47 -1.33 13.57 -25.43
C SER A 47 -0.41 12.39 -25.66
N LEU A 48 0.87 12.67 -25.73
CA LEU A 48 1.96 11.71 -25.71
C LEU A 48 2.79 11.93 -24.46
N THR A 49 3.00 10.88 -23.67
CA THR A 49 3.98 10.89 -22.57
C THR A 49 4.97 9.77 -22.80
N GLY A 50 6.24 10.12 -23.00
CA GLY A 50 7.35 9.18 -22.96
C GLY A 50 8.01 9.24 -21.58
N SER A 51 8.42 8.11 -21.02
CA SER A 51 9.15 8.08 -19.74
C SER A 51 10.34 7.14 -19.77
N VAL A 52 11.37 7.54 -19.00
CA VAL A 52 12.55 6.71 -18.75
C VAL A 52 12.62 6.46 -17.25
N SER A 53 12.61 5.18 -16.86
CA SER A 53 12.73 4.76 -15.48
C SER A 53 14.07 4.05 -15.26
N MET A 54 14.81 4.49 -14.25
CA MET A 54 16.14 4.00 -13.88
C MET A 54 16.06 3.39 -12.48
N PRO A 55 16.52 2.14 -12.25
CA PRO A 55 16.55 1.53 -10.94
C PRO A 55 17.33 2.37 -9.93
N ASP A 56 16.80 2.51 -8.72
CA ASP A 56 17.47 3.18 -7.59
C ASP A 56 17.92 2.17 -6.55
N LEU A 57 19.22 1.90 -6.52
CA LEU A 57 19.87 0.96 -5.60
C LEU A 57 20.60 1.69 -4.46
N SER A 58 20.38 2.99 -4.26
CA SER A 58 21.12 3.81 -3.28
C SER A 58 20.89 3.38 -1.82
N ASP A 59 19.83 2.66 -1.53
CA ASP A 59 19.51 2.14 -0.19
C ASP A 59 20.27 0.85 0.14
N TYR A 60 20.84 0.14 -0.85
CA TYR A 60 21.61 -1.08 -0.66
C TYR A 60 23.08 -0.77 -0.35
N ASN A 61 23.70 -1.59 0.49
CA ASN A 61 25.09 -1.41 0.92
C ASN A 61 25.82 -2.75 1.05
N LEU A 62 25.62 -3.63 0.06
CA LEU A 62 26.17 -4.98 0.08
C LEU A 62 27.69 -5.00 -0.06
N ALA A 63 28.33 -6.00 0.55
CA ALA A 63 29.76 -6.21 0.48
C ALA A 63 30.19 -6.68 -0.94
N ASN A 64 31.32 -6.17 -1.43
CA ASN A 64 31.99 -6.72 -2.59
C ASN A 64 32.73 -8.04 -2.24
N ALA A 65 33.26 -8.76 -3.25
CA ALA A 65 33.87 -10.07 -3.05
C ALA A 65 35.04 -10.08 -2.05
N ARG A 66 35.86 -9.03 -2.06
CA ARG A 66 37.02 -8.91 -1.13
C ARG A 66 36.55 -8.55 0.28
N GLU A 67 35.62 -7.59 0.40
CA GLU A 67 35.00 -7.22 1.68
C GLU A 67 34.25 -8.42 2.31
N LYS A 68 33.55 -9.19 1.48
CA LYS A 68 32.83 -10.39 1.94
C LYS A 68 33.77 -11.45 2.48
N LEU A 69 34.88 -11.72 1.79
CA LEU A 69 35.89 -12.66 2.26
C LEU A 69 36.53 -12.20 3.59
N GLU A 70 36.77 -10.89 3.76
CA GLU A 70 37.27 -10.31 5.02
C GLU A 70 36.24 -10.47 6.15
N ILE A 71 34.94 -10.25 5.86
CA ILE A 71 33.86 -10.47 6.82
C ILE A 71 33.84 -11.91 7.30
N GLU A 72 33.90 -12.87 6.38
CA GLU A 72 33.92 -14.31 6.70
C GLU A 72 35.14 -14.71 7.54
N GLN A 73 36.30 -14.15 7.24
CA GLN A 73 37.51 -14.40 8.00
C GLN A 73 37.42 -13.86 9.43
N LYS A 74 36.93 -12.60 9.60
CA LYS A 74 36.73 -11.97 10.90
C LYS A 74 35.68 -12.71 11.73
N ALA A 75 34.62 -13.19 11.08
CA ALA A 75 33.55 -13.95 11.71
C ALA A 75 34.00 -15.38 12.12
N GLY A 76 35.18 -15.82 11.71
CA GLY A 76 35.72 -17.15 12.08
C GLY A 76 35.07 -18.31 11.32
N ILE A 77 34.49 -18.03 10.11
CA ILE A 77 33.87 -19.09 9.29
C ILE A 77 34.85 -20.22 8.95
N TYR A 78 36.14 -19.88 8.70
CA TYR A 78 37.14 -20.80 8.26
C TYR A 78 37.80 -21.53 9.44
N THR A 79 36.97 -22.18 10.27
CA THR A 79 37.39 -22.95 11.44
C THR A 79 36.72 -24.33 11.45
N PRO A 80 37.24 -25.32 12.25
CA PRO A 80 36.62 -26.64 12.41
C PRO A 80 35.20 -26.60 12.99
N GLN A 81 34.75 -25.46 13.53
CA GLN A 81 33.37 -25.27 13.98
C GLN A 81 32.37 -25.33 12.81
N TYR A 82 32.75 -24.80 11.64
CA TYR A 82 31.94 -24.81 10.41
C TYR A 82 32.35 -25.87 9.40
N TYR A 83 33.57 -26.37 9.52
CA TYR A 83 34.15 -27.44 8.68
C TYR A 83 34.71 -28.55 9.58
N MET A 84 34.56 -29.78 9.19
CA MET A 84 35.01 -30.92 10.03
C MET A 84 36.51 -30.90 10.36
N THR A 85 37.35 -30.30 9.52
CA THR A 85 38.81 -30.24 9.69
C THR A 85 39.37 -28.86 9.30
N TRP A 86 40.53 -28.51 9.89
CA TRP A 86 41.30 -27.32 9.47
C TRP A 86 41.65 -27.33 7.98
N LYS A 87 41.90 -28.49 7.41
CA LYS A 87 42.21 -28.63 5.98
C LYS A 87 40.99 -28.21 5.14
N GLN A 88 39.79 -28.69 5.45
CA GLN A 88 38.58 -28.32 4.74
C GLN A 88 38.26 -26.82 4.89
N ALA A 89 38.48 -26.25 6.09
CA ALA A 89 38.33 -24.82 6.33
C ALA A 89 39.28 -23.97 5.46
N LEU A 90 40.56 -24.38 5.39
CA LEU A 90 41.58 -23.73 4.56
C LEU A 90 41.30 -23.89 3.04
N ASP A 91 40.87 -25.06 2.62
CA ASP A 91 40.48 -25.31 1.22
C ASP A 91 39.28 -24.41 0.83
N ALA A 92 38.28 -24.30 1.70
CA ALA A 92 37.13 -23.42 1.47
C ALA A 92 37.52 -21.93 1.40
N TYR A 93 38.42 -21.45 2.26
CA TYR A 93 38.98 -20.11 2.18
C TYR A 93 39.72 -19.89 0.85
N ASN A 94 40.62 -20.79 0.50
CA ASN A 94 41.45 -20.70 -0.70
C ASN A 94 40.60 -20.71 -1.99
N GLN A 95 39.52 -21.48 -2.01
CA GLN A 95 38.59 -21.47 -3.15
C GLN A 95 37.95 -20.08 -3.36
N ARG A 96 37.48 -19.42 -2.28
CA ARG A 96 36.92 -18.09 -2.38
C ARG A 96 37.99 -17.04 -2.67
N LEU A 97 39.17 -17.15 -2.03
CA LEU A 97 40.32 -16.27 -2.31
C LEU A 97 40.70 -16.34 -3.79
N LEU A 98 40.78 -17.58 -4.34
CA LEU A 98 41.05 -17.76 -5.77
C LEU A 98 40.05 -17.00 -6.66
N ARG A 99 38.76 -17.07 -6.32
CA ARG A 99 37.73 -16.29 -7.05
C ARG A 99 37.99 -14.79 -6.97
N VAL A 100 38.28 -14.28 -5.77
CA VAL A 100 38.59 -12.85 -5.55
C VAL A 100 39.82 -12.43 -6.35
N GLU A 101 40.90 -13.26 -6.35
CA GLU A 101 42.13 -12.96 -7.07
C GLU A 101 41.99 -13.15 -8.61
N GLU A 102 41.07 -14.01 -9.05
CA GLU A 102 40.61 -14.07 -10.47
C GLU A 102 39.80 -12.84 -10.88
N GLY A 103 39.54 -11.88 -9.97
CA GLY A 103 38.78 -10.67 -10.22
C GLY A 103 37.24 -10.88 -10.23
N VAL A 104 36.76 -12.00 -9.73
CA VAL A 104 35.31 -12.24 -9.65
C VAL A 104 34.71 -11.34 -8.58
N ASN A 105 33.81 -10.47 -9.02
CA ASN A 105 33.03 -9.57 -8.17
C ASN A 105 31.70 -9.31 -8.87
N THR A 106 30.76 -10.23 -8.73
CA THR A 106 29.48 -10.18 -9.43
C THR A 106 28.54 -9.20 -8.74
N ASP A 107 28.12 -8.16 -9.47
CA ASP A 107 27.06 -7.26 -9.03
C ASP A 107 25.70 -7.88 -9.34
N TRP A 108 25.25 -8.74 -8.43
CA TRP A 108 24.00 -9.47 -8.59
C TRP A 108 22.79 -8.56 -8.67
N LEU A 109 22.81 -7.39 -7.99
CA LEU A 109 21.67 -6.46 -8.00
C LEU A 109 21.40 -5.88 -9.39
N SER A 110 22.44 -5.64 -10.19
CA SER A 110 22.29 -5.09 -11.53
C SER A 110 21.78 -6.10 -12.57
N ILE A 111 21.99 -7.39 -12.30
CA ILE A 111 21.70 -8.46 -13.28
C ILE A 111 20.24 -8.52 -13.74
N PRO A 112 19.23 -8.50 -12.84
CA PRO A 112 17.83 -8.56 -13.25
C PRO A 112 17.30 -7.22 -13.76
N LEU A 113 18.10 -6.14 -13.72
CA LEU A 113 17.63 -4.77 -13.93
C LEU A 113 17.96 -4.21 -15.29
N ARG A 114 17.15 -3.26 -15.71
CA ARG A 114 17.34 -2.44 -16.92
C ARG A 114 16.79 -1.03 -16.70
N ASN A 115 17.29 -0.07 -17.44
CA ASN A 115 16.58 1.17 -17.67
C ASN A 115 15.39 0.87 -18.58
N SER A 116 14.19 1.24 -18.18
CA SER A 116 12.99 0.99 -18.96
C SER A 116 12.50 2.26 -19.66
N VAL A 117 12.02 2.08 -20.88
CA VAL A 117 11.40 3.15 -21.68
C VAL A 117 9.94 2.81 -21.85
N ASN A 118 9.08 3.77 -21.52
CA ASN A 118 7.64 3.60 -21.52
C ASN A 118 6.98 4.71 -22.31
N HIS A 119 5.77 4.49 -22.82
CA HIS A 119 5.02 5.53 -23.52
C HIS A 119 3.52 5.36 -23.28
N LYS A 120 2.85 6.49 -23.18
CA LYS A 120 1.39 6.58 -23.08
C LYS A 120 0.87 7.51 -24.16
N HIS A 121 -0.12 7.04 -24.89
CA HIS A 121 -0.90 7.81 -25.85
C HIS A 121 -2.31 7.97 -25.30
N SER A 122 -2.82 9.20 -25.32
CA SER A 122 -4.22 9.49 -24.99
C SER A 122 -4.82 10.36 -26.08
N PHE A 123 -5.98 9.99 -26.55
CA PHE A 123 -6.71 10.66 -27.61
C PHE A 123 -8.16 10.86 -27.15
N SER A 124 -8.66 12.07 -27.26
CA SER A 124 -10.06 12.36 -26.96
C SER A 124 -10.70 13.21 -28.03
N ILE A 125 -11.96 12.91 -28.33
CA ILE A 125 -12.83 13.70 -29.19
C ILE A 125 -14.05 14.07 -28.38
N GLU A 126 -14.37 15.35 -28.29
CA GLU A 126 -15.56 15.81 -27.64
C GLU A 126 -16.25 16.91 -28.44
N GLY A 127 -17.58 17.00 -28.36
CA GLY A 127 -18.36 17.99 -29.08
C GLY A 127 -19.84 17.90 -28.77
N GLY A 128 -20.62 18.67 -29.50
CA GLY A 128 -22.06 18.66 -29.36
C GLY A 128 -22.65 20.06 -29.24
N ASN A 129 -23.93 20.13 -28.91
CA ASN A 129 -24.65 21.36 -28.71
C ASN A 129 -25.20 21.48 -27.28
N ALA A 130 -26.16 22.39 -27.07
CA ALA A 130 -26.81 22.59 -25.77
C ALA A 130 -27.58 21.35 -25.30
N ASP A 131 -28.15 20.60 -26.23
CA ASP A 131 -29.04 19.45 -25.95
C ASP A 131 -28.31 18.10 -25.93
N LEU A 132 -27.33 17.92 -26.80
CA LEU A 132 -26.58 16.67 -26.92
C LEU A 132 -25.08 16.94 -26.93
N ARG A 133 -24.36 16.34 -25.97
CA ARG A 133 -22.90 16.37 -25.91
C ARG A 133 -22.39 14.95 -25.87
N TYR A 134 -21.26 14.73 -26.49
CA TYR A 134 -20.63 13.43 -26.55
C TYR A 134 -19.11 13.54 -26.43
N GLY A 135 -18.52 12.48 -25.97
CA GLY A 135 -17.07 12.32 -25.88
C GLY A 135 -16.64 10.88 -26.11
N LEU A 136 -15.51 10.71 -26.77
CA LEU A 136 -14.82 9.43 -26.95
C LEU A 136 -13.40 9.61 -26.46
N ASP A 137 -12.98 8.76 -25.53
CA ASP A 137 -11.65 8.72 -24.97
C ASP A 137 -10.98 7.40 -25.28
N LEU A 138 -9.77 7.45 -25.82
CA LEU A 138 -8.93 6.29 -26.09
C LEU A 138 -7.58 6.50 -25.42
N SER A 139 -7.08 5.52 -24.70
CA SER A 139 -5.70 5.55 -24.21
C SER A 139 -5.02 4.19 -24.28
N TYR A 140 -3.75 4.21 -24.61
CA TYR A 140 -2.86 3.07 -24.59
C TYR A 140 -1.59 3.44 -23.82
N ASN A 141 -1.25 2.64 -22.82
CA ASN A 141 -0.08 2.81 -21.99
C ASN A 141 0.76 1.53 -22.02
N LYS A 142 1.93 1.61 -22.65
CA LYS A 142 2.94 0.57 -22.58
C LYS A 142 3.89 0.86 -21.44
N ASN A 143 3.89 0.00 -20.43
CA ASN A 143 4.66 0.20 -19.21
C ASN A 143 5.56 -1.03 -18.95
N ASN A 144 6.83 -0.92 -19.34
CA ASN A 144 7.86 -1.91 -19.07
C ASN A 144 8.43 -1.67 -17.66
N GLY A 145 8.63 -2.74 -16.89
CA GLY A 145 9.27 -2.66 -15.58
C GLY A 145 10.79 -2.47 -15.66
N VAL A 146 11.38 -2.05 -14.55
CA VAL A 146 12.84 -1.96 -14.38
C VAL A 146 13.47 -3.34 -14.14
N MET A 147 12.72 -4.33 -13.69
CA MET A 147 13.13 -5.72 -13.81
C MET A 147 12.93 -6.20 -15.25
N LYS A 148 13.91 -6.90 -15.81
CA LYS A 148 13.89 -7.37 -17.19
C LYS A 148 12.66 -8.22 -17.44
N ASP A 149 12.07 -8.04 -18.63
CA ASP A 149 10.93 -8.79 -19.15
C ASP A 149 9.65 -8.72 -18.34
N SER A 150 9.57 -7.83 -17.33
CA SER A 150 8.30 -7.46 -16.70
C SER A 150 7.64 -6.30 -17.45
N TYR A 151 6.30 -6.34 -17.53
CA TYR A 151 5.49 -5.27 -18.14
C TYR A 151 4.06 -5.23 -17.62
N ARG A 152 3.40 -4.09 -17.82
CA ARG A 152 1.95 -3.91 -17.62
C ARG A 152 1.41 -2.97 -18.69
N ASP A 153 0.76 -3.53 -19.69
CA ASP A 153 0.14 -2.79 -20.79
C ASP A 153 -1.33 -2.53 -20.46
N ILE A 154 -1.79 -1.28 -20.68
CA ILE A 154 -3.15 -0.86 -20.33
C ILE A 154 -3.78 -0.18 -21.53
N MET A 155 -4.97 -0.61 -21.90
CA MET A 155 -5.81 0.03 -22.90
C MET A 155 -7.13 0.45 -22.27
N ASN A 156 -7.54 1.69 -22.49
CA ASN A 156 -8.84 2.19 -22.03
C ASN A 156 -9.62 2.77 -23.23
N VAL A 157 -10.90 2.48 -23.27
CA VAL A 157 -11.87 3.04 -24.22
C VAL A 157 -13.04 3.57 -23.41
N GLY A 158 -13.32 4.86 -23.51
CA GLY A 158 -14.43 5.52 -22.82
C GLY A 158 -15.36 6.20 -23.79
N PHE A 159 -16.65 6.08 -23.57
CA PHE A 159 -17.67 6.79 -24.33
C PHE A 159 -18.63 7.50 -23.38
N HIS A 160 -18.88 8.77 -23.63
CA HIS A 160 -19.68 9.64 -22.81
C HIS A 160 -20.75 10.32 -23.64
N VAL A 161 -22.00 10.31 -23.14
CA VAL A 161 -23.14 11.03 -23.72
C VAL A 161 -23.87 11.79 -22.62
N ASP A 162 -24.10 13.09 -22.81
CA ASP A 162 -24.96 13.96 -21.97
C ASP A 162 -26.08 14.51 -22.87
N TYR A 163 -27.28 14.00 -22.67
CA TYR A 163 -28.50 14.41 -23.39
C TYR A 163 -29.41 15.19 -22.47
N ARG A 164 -29.83 16.39 -22.93
CA ARG A 164 -30.68 17.31 -22.18
C ARG A 164 -31.93 17.60 -22.99
N LEU A 165 -33.04 17.22 -22.43
CA LEU A 165 -34.35 17.48 -23.02
C LEU A 165 -35.17 18.31 -22.03
N LYS A 166 -35.35 19.63 -22.33
CA LYS A 166 -36.07 20.58 -21.45
C LYS A 166 -35.61 20.44 -19.98
N ASN A 167 -36.43 19.77 -19.15
CA ASN A 167 -36.24 19.56 -17.74
C ASN A 167 -35.65 18.17 -17.37
N LEU A 168 -35.26 17.35 -18.35
CA LEU A 168 -34.64 16.05 -18.17
C LEU A 168 -33.21 16.06 -18.69
N GLN A 169 -32.26 15.61 -17.88
CA GLN A 169 -30.88 15.32 -18.30
C GLN A 169 -30.62 13.82 -18.14
N VAL A 170 -30.08 13.20 -19.15
CA VAL A 170 -29.62 11.81 -19.09
C VAL A 170 -28.13 11.78 -19.46
N VAL A 171 -27.33 11.22 -18.59
CA VAL A 171 -25.89 11.04 -18.79
C VAL A 171 -25.57 9.56 -18.77
N ASN A 172 -24.90 9.10 -19.81
CA ASN A 172 -24.38 7.75 -19.84
C ASN A 172 -22.87 7.79 -20.06
N TYR A 173 -22.15 6.96 -19.31
CA TYR A 173 -20.71 6.77 -19.41
C TYR A 173 -20.40 5.29 -19.45
N ILE A 174 -19.82 4.84 -20.56
CA ILE A 174 -19.38 3.48 -20.78
C ILE A 174 -17.86 3.47 -20.84
N GLU A 175 -17.23 2.55 -20.15
CA GLU A 175 -15.77 2.41 -20.16
C GLU A 175 -15.40 0.94 -20.22
N TYR A 176 -14.44 0.62 -21.09
CA TYR A 176 -13.78 -0.68 -21.14
C TYR A 176 -12.29 -0.50 -20.89
N ASN A 177 -11.77 -1.27 -19.93
CA ASN A 177 -10.36 -1.27 -19.58
C ASN A 177 -9.81 -2.68 -19.78
N TYR A 178 -8.76 -2.82 -20.57
CA TYR A 178 -7.98 -4.03 -20.71
C TYR A 178 -6.60 -3.82 -20.12
N THR A 179 -6.16 -4.76 -19.28
CA THR A 179 -4.82 -4.77 -18.73
C THR A 179 -4.21 -6.14 -18.92
N GLU A 180 -2.97 -6.16 -19.40
CA GLU A 180 -2.14 -7.36 -19.46
C GLU A 180 -0.83 -7.09 -18.73
N ALA A 181 -0.44 -7.99 -17.84
CA ALA A 181 0.79 -7.88 -17.08
C ALA A 181 1.55 -9.20 -17.08
N GLN A 182 2.87 -9.10 -17.03
CA GLN A 182 3.80 -10.20 -16.84
C GLN A 182 4.80 -9.85 -15.75
N GLU A 183 4.97 -10.75 -14.81
CA GLU A 183 6.06 -10.68 -13.83
C GLU A 183 7.39 -11.05 -14.46
N SER A 184 8.48 -10.58 -13.87
CA SER A 184 9.82 -10.86 -14.38
C SER A 184 10.18 -12.34 -14.27
N PRO A 185 10.66 -13.00 -15.33
CA PRO A 185 11.15 -14.36 -15.25
C PRO A 185 12.45 -14.49 -14.43
N TYR A 186 13.07 -13.36 -14.07
CA TYR A 186 14.21 -13.31 -13.16
C TYR A 186 13.84 -13.57 -11.70
N GLY A 187 12.54 -13.71 -11.36
CA GLY A 187 12.05 -13.93 -9.99
C GLY A 187 12.03 -12.68 -9.14
N ASP A 188 12.03 -12.85 -7.81
CA ASP A 188 11.97 -11.75 -6.86
C ASP A 188 13.32 -11.03 -6.73
N PHE A 189 13.30 -9.70 -6.66
CA PHE A 189 14.54 -8.92 -6.53
C PHE A 189 15.29 -9.24 -5.23
N SER A 190 14.57 -9.57 -4.16
CA SER A 190 15.14 -9.97 -2.87
C SER A 190 16.11 -11.15 -2.98
N ASP A 191 15.89 -12.08 -3.91
CA ASP A 191 16.76 -13.25 -4.07
C ASP A 191 18.19 -12.85 -4.46
N TYR A 192 18.32 -11.76 -5.24
CA TYR A 192 19.62 -11.23 -5.67
C TYR A 192 20.40 -10.54 -4.56
N THR A 193 19.73 -10.04 -3.51
CA THR A 193 20.40 -9.38 -2.38
C THR A 193 21.21 -10.34 -1.52
N HIS A 194 20.95 -11.64 -1.62
CA HIS A 194 21.57 -12.69 -0.82
C HIS A 194 22.70 -13.42 -1.54
N LEU A 195 22.87 -13.23 -2.87
CA LEU A 195 23.86 -13.98 -3.65
C LEU A 195 25.28 -13.52 -3.36
N GLN A 196 26.19 -14.48 -3.26
CA GLN A 196 27.58 -14.23 -2.93
C GLN A 196 28.29 -13.51 -4.08
N PRO A 197 29.05 -12.45 -3.83
CA PRO A 197 29.68 -11.64 -4.89
C PRO A 197 30.85 -12.38 -5.59
N TYR A 198 31.37 -13.45 -5.03
CA TYR A 198 32.38 -14.32 -5.65
C TYR A 198 31.78 -15.52 -6.40
N ASP A 199 30.45 -15.70 -6.39
CA ASP A 199 29.76 -16.58 -7.32
C ASP A 199 29.70 -15.93 -8.71
N ARG A 200 29.79 -16.77 -9.73
CA ARG A 200 29.71 -16.33 -11.13
C ARG A 200 28.53 -17.00 -11.83
N PRO A 201 27.78 -16.27 -12.67
CA PRO A 201 26.69 -16.86 -13.44
C PRO A 201 27.18 -17.69 -14.63
N TYR A 202 28.42 -17.46 -15.11
CA TYR A 202 29.03 -18.16 -16.24
C TYR A 202 30.29 -18.86 -15.81
N ASP A 203 30.59 -20.02 -16.40
CA ASP A 203 31.86 -20.72 -16.21
C ASP A 203 33.02 -19.95 -16.85
N LYS A 204 34.25 -20.52 -16.74
CA LYS A 204 35.47 -19.93 -17.34
C LYS A 204 35.44 -19.88 -18.87
N ASN A 205 34.61 -20.66 -19.52
CA ASN A 205 34.47 -20.72 -20.97
C ASN A 205 33.35 -19.79 -21.49
N GLY A 206 32.67 -19.08 -20.58
CA GLY A 206 31.54 -18.22 -20.93
C GLY A 206 30.21 -18.97 -21.05
N THR A 207 30.14 -20.24 -20.65
CA THR A 207 28.92 -21.03 -20.66
C THR A 207 28.10 -20.73 -19.41
N LEU A 208 26.80 -20.52 -19.58
CA LEU A 208 25.89 -20.26 -18.44
C LEU A 208 25.80 -21.51 -17.55
N ILE A 209 26.03 -21.34 -16.26
CA ILE A 209 25.93 -22.41 -15.27
C ILE A 209 24.45 -22.80 -15.11
N SER A 210 24.10 -24.05 -15.42
CA SER A 210 22.74 -24.58 -15.40
C SER A 210 22.30 -25.18 -14.05
N GLY A 211 23.12 -25.05 -13.02
CA GLY A 211 22.88 -25.65 -11.70
C GLY A 211 23.02 -24.66 -10.57
N ALA A 212 23.15 -25.23 -9.38
CA ALA A 212 23.32 -24.44 -8.16
C ALA A 212 24.63 -23.64 -8.18
N LEU A 213 24.56 -22.39 -7.71
CA LEU A 213 25.72 -21.56 -7.43
C LEU A 213 26.60 -22.21 -6.37
N GLU A 214 27.92 -22.00 -6.46
CA GLU A 214 28.90 -22.74 -5.66
C GLU A 214 28.85 -22.34 -4.17
N PHE A 215 28.65 -21.05 -3.90
CA PHE A 215 28.80 -20.47 -2.56
C PHE A 215 27.51 -19.89 -1.97
N SER A 216 26.48 -19.64 -2.79
CA SER A 216 25.21 -19.03 -2.33
C SER A 216 24.25 -20.08 -1.79
N THR A 217 23.58 -19.72 -0.70
CA THR A 217 22.45 -20.46 -0.13
C THR A 217 21.29 -19.52 0.10
N LEU A 218 20.07 -20.03 0.10
CA LEU A 218 18.93 -19.21 0.54
C LEU A 218 18.98 -19.04 2.06
N PRO A 219 18.72 -17.82 2.58
CA PRO A 219 18.56 -17.61 4.00
C PRO A 219 17.52 -18.60 4.57
N HIS A 220 17.87 -19.24 5.70
CA HIS A 220 16.99 -20.17 6.40
C HIS A 220 16.62 -21.45 5.64
N ARG A 221 17.27 -21.73 4.51
CA ARG A 221 17.18 -22.98 3.78
C ARG A 221 18.58 -23.51 3.62
N ASP A 222 18.83 -24.69 4.08
CA ASP A 222 20.13 -25.39 3.91
C ASP A 222 20.25 -25.93 2.47
N THR A 223 19.89 -25.09 1.49
CA THR A 223 19.87 -25.44 0.07
C THR A 223 20.58 -24.37 -0.75
N ARG A 224 21.47 -24.80 -1.63
CA ARG A 224 22.12 -23.92 -2.60
C ARG A 224 21.09 -23.34 -3.55
N VAL A 225 21.30 -22.09 -3.94
CA VAL A 225 20.45 -21.39 -4.90
C VAL A 225 20.90 -21.74 -6.30
N ASN A 226 19.96 -22.08 -7.17
CA ASN A 226 20.27 -22.18 -8.59
C ASN A 226 20.61 -20.81 -9.17
N ASN A 227 21.40 -20.82 -10.24
CA ASN A 227 21.75 -19.62 -10.98
C ASN A 227 20.48 -18.92 -11.50
N PRO A 228 20.13 -17.71 -11.00
CA PRO A 228 18.88 -17.05 -11.41
C PRO A 228 18.86 -16.65 -12.89
N LEU A 229 20.03 -16.48 -13.51
CA LEU A 229 20.11 -16.26 -14.97
C LEU A 229 19.75 -17.53 -15.76
N TYR A 230 20.01 -18.70 -15.24
CA TYR A 230 19.56 -19.96 -15.84
C TYR A 230 18.04 -20.09 -15.71
N GLU A 231 17.51 -19.84 -14.51
CA GLU A 231 16.06 -19.85 -14.27
C GLU A 231 15.31 -18.87 -15.18
N ALA A 232 15.87 -17.69 -15.42
CA ALA A 232 15.29 -16.68 -16.31
C ALA A 232 15.28 -17.05 -17.80
N ARG A 233 16.07 -18.07 -18.21
CA ARG A 233 16.09 -18.60 -19.59
C ARG A 233 15.13 -19.74 -19.82
N LEU A 234 14.59 -20.32 -18.75
CA LEU A 234 13.56 -21.33 -18.84
C LEU A 234 12.23 -20.71 -19.26
N ASN A 235 11.28 -21.55 -19.64
CA ASN A 235 9.95 -21.08 -20.03
C ASN A 235 9.06 -20.75 -18.81
N ASN A 236 9.66 -20.24 -17.72
CA ASN A 236 8.90 -19.74 -16.58
C ASN A 236 8.15 -18.47 -16.95
N PHE A 237 6.86 -18.39 -16.62
CA PHE A 237 6.09 -17.15 -16.77
C PHE A 237 5.00 -17.01 -15.72
N GLU A 238 4.61 -15.77 -15.48
CA GLU A 238 3.43 -15.42 -14.71
C GLU A 238 2.70 -14.27 -15.40
N TYR A 239 1.56 -14.59 -16.04
CA TYR A 239 0.71 -13.64 -16.72
C TYR A 239 -0.54 -13.33 -15.94
N GLU A 240 -0.97 -12.08 -16.02
CA GLU A 240 -2.25 -11.65 -15.46
C GLU A 240 -2.98 -10.75 -16.44
N LYS A 241 -4.29 -11.01 -16.65
CA LYS A 241 -5.15 -10.24 -17.56
C LYS A 241 -6.41 -9.82 -16.83
N TRP A 242 -6.79 -8.56 -17.04
CA TRP A 242 -8.03 -7.99 -16.52
C TRP A 242 -8.82 -7.35 -17.65
N ASP A 243 -10.07 -7.72 -17.75
CA ASP A 243 -11.07 -7.08 -18.58
C ASP A 243 -12.10 -6.45 -17.66
N VAL A 244 -12.24 -5.13 -17.68
CA VAL A 244 -13.17 -4.39 -16.83
C VAL A 244 -14.11 -3.58 -17.69
N PHE A 245 -15.41 -3.89 -17.62
CA PHE A 245 -16.48 -3.14 -18.24
C PHE A 245 -17.24 -2.34 -17.18
N ILE A 246 -17.41 -1.05 -17.42
CA ILE A 246 -18.14 -0.11 -16.55
C ILE A 246 -19.22 0.57 -17.37
N ASP A 247 -20.47 0.52 -16.91
CA ASP A 247 -21.57 1.33 -17.44
C ASP A 247 -22.20 2.11 -16.30
N ARG A 248 -22.31 3.41 -16.49
CA ARG A 248 -22.94 4.33 -15.53
C ARG A 248 -24.00 5.15 -16.24
N LEU A 249 -25.25 4.94 -15.87
CA LEU A 249 -26.40 5.69 -16.35
C LEU A 249 -26.93 6.58 -15.22
N MET A 250 -27.08 7.86 -15.50
CA MET A 250 -27.68 8.85 -14.60
C MET A 250 -28.82 9.56 -15.33
N ALA A 251 -29.95 9.72 -14.66
CA ALA A 251 -31.05 10.56 -15.10
C ALA A 251 -31.39 11.60 -14.01
N GLN A 252 -31.49 12.84 -14.40
CA GLN A 252 -31.88 13.92 -13.52
C GLN A 252 -33.07 14.69 -14.10
N TRP A 253 -34.16 14.76 -13.34
CA TRP A 253 -35.39 15.39 -13.74
C TRP A 253 -35.68 16.62 -12.86
N PHE A 254 -35.65 17.81 -13.47
CA PHE A 254 -35.94 19.11 -12.84
C PHE A 254 -37.46 19.31 -12.85
N LEU A 255 -38.13 18.99 -11.73
CA LEU A 255 -39.56 19.11 -11.58
C LEU A 255 -40.00 20.58 -11.45
N THR A 256 -39.17 21.32 -10.70
CA THR A 256 -39.32 22.78 -10.51
C THR A 256 -37.91 23.39 -10.46
N ASP A 257 -37.83 24.73 -10.38
CA ASP A 257 -36.57 25.46 -10.26
C ASP A 257 -35.81 25.11 -8.94
N TYR A 258 -36.48 24.55 -7.95
CA TYR A 258 -35.93 24.21 -6.65
C TYR A 258 -35.98 22.72 -6.28
N LEU A 259 -36.66 21.90 -7.08
CA LEU A 259 -36.80 20.46 -6.81
C LEU A 259 -36.39 19.63 -8.03
N HIS A 260 -35.44 18.74 -7.86
CA HIS A 260 -35.11 17.76 -8.88
C HIS A 260 -35.00 16.33 -8.30
N LEU A 261 -35.32 15.37 -9.11
CA LEU A 261 -35.09 13.93 -8.85
C LEU A 261 -33.86 13.49 -9.61
N LYS A 262 -33.03 12.67 -8.98
CA LYS A 262 -31.85 12.08 -9.60
C LYS A 262 -31.86 10.59 -9.35
N GLY A 263 -31.76 9.80 -10.43
CA GLY A 263 -31.52 8.38 -10.40
C GLY A 263 -30.16 8.04 -11.02
N GLN A 264 -29.45 7.11 -10.47
CA GLN A 264 -28.19 6.63 -11.04
C GLN A 264 -28.07 5.12 -10.81
N ILE A 265 -27.58 4.42 -11.82
CA ILE A 265 -27.15 3.03 -11.72
C ILE A 265 -25.75 2.91 -12.35
N ALA A 266 -24.86 2.22 -11.67
CA ALA A 266 -23.54 1.86 -12.19
C ALA A 266 -23.37 0.34 -12.10
N ILE A 267 -22.88 -0.26 -13.17
CA ILE A 267 -22.55 -1.67 -13.25
C ILE A 267 -21.09 -1.79 -13.62
N THR A 268 -20.33 -2.56 -12.84
CA THR A 268 -18.94 -2.92 -13.15
C THR A 268 -18.85 -4.43 -13.25
N LYS A 269 -18.38 -4.91 -14.39
CA LYS A 269 -18.10 -6.32 -14.59
C LYS A 269 -16.63 -6.51 -14.90
N GLU A 270 -15.99 -7.41 -14.14
CA GLU A 270 -14.56 -7.67 -14.23
C GLU A 270 -14.32 -9.15 -14.43
N PHE A 271 -13.43 -9.48 -15.35
CA PHE A 271 -12.91 -10.80 -15.57
C PHE A 271 -11.41 -10.78 -15.37
N THR A 272 -10.91 -11.74 -14.60
CA THR A 272 -9.48 -11.91 -14.36
C THR A 272 -9.03 -13.29 -14.80
N LYS A 273 -7.84 -13.35 -15.38
CA LYS A 273 -7.15 -14.59 -15.68
C LYS A 273 -5.72 -14.46 -15.22
N LYS A 274 -5.30 -15.33 -14.28
CA LYS A 274 -3.92 -15.46 -13.86
C LYS A 274 -3.41 -16.84 -14.23
N GLU A 275 -2.21 -16.88 -14.83
CA GLU A 275 -1.56 -18.09 -15.30
C GLU A 275 -0.08 -18.03 -14.93
N ARG A 276 0.37 -19.00 -14.12
CA ARG A 276 1.77 -19.13 -13.73
C ARG A 276 2.25 -20.52 -14.09
N PHE A 277 3.31 -20.57 -14.86
CA PHE A 277 3.97 -21.81 -15.26
C PHE A 277 5.40 -21.85 -14.73
N ILE A 278 5.79 -23.00 -14.19
CA ILE A 278 7.15 -23.31 -13.75
C ILE A 278 7.64 -24.46 -14.61
N ASP A 279 8.71 -24.19 -15.36
CA ASP A 279 9.35 -25.14 -16.25
C ASP A 279 9.83 -26.41 -15.50
N PRO A 280 9.69 -27.61 -16.06
CA PRO A 280 10.19 -28.85 -15.44
C PRO A 280 11.67 -28.80 -15.06
N LEU A 281 12.49 -28.06 -15.79
CA LEU A 281 13.92 -27.89 -15.51
C LEU A 281 14.19 -26.90 -14.37
N SER A 282 13.20 -26.10 -13.97
CA SER A 282 13.33 -25.14 -12.89
C SER A 282 13.59 -25.85 -11.54
N SER A 283 14.38 -25.21 -10.69
CA SER A 283 14.57 -25.67 -9.30
C SER A 283 13.35 -25.41 -8.41
N ASN A 284 12.41 -24.59 -8.88
CA ASN A 284 11.25 -24.13 -8.12
C ASN A 284 10.01 -25.02 -8.27
N THR A 285 10.13 -26.19 -8.96
CA THR A 285 9.00 -27.11 -9.10
C THR A 285 8.64 -27.74 -7.77
N THR A 286 7.35 -27.95 -7.51
CA THR A 286 6.87 -28.61 -6.28
C THR A 286 7.34 -30.06 -6.18
N ALA A 287 7.52 -30.75 -7.31
CA ALA A 287 7.99 -32.12 -7.39
C ALA A 287 9.42 -32.29 -6.89
N LYS A 288 10.33 -31.35 -7.18
CA LYS A 288 11.71 -31.40 -6.67
C LYS A 288 11.76 -31.32 -5.14
N ALA A 289 10.95 -30.48 -4.55
CA ALA A 289 10.83 -30.39 -3.09
C ALA A 289 10.30 -31.71 -2.48
N GLN A 290 9.48 -32.46 -3.21
CA GLN A 290 8.90 -33.75 -2.81
C GLN A 290 9.68 -34.97 -3.31
N LYS A 291 10.76 -34.76 -4.09
CA LYS A 291 11.57 -35.82 -4.74
C LYS A 291 10.78 -36.71 -5.71
N GLU A 292 9.82 -36.11 -6.43
CA GLU A 292 8.94 -36.77 -7.40
C GLU A 292 9.34 -36.35 -8.82
N ALA A 293 10.45 -36.87 -9.34
CA ALA A 293 11.04 -36.42 -10.61
C ALA A 293 10.11 -36.55 -11.83
N GLU A 294 9.16 -37.50 -11.80
CA GLU A 294 8.21 -37.72 -12.89
C GLU A 294 7.11 -36.66 -12.98
N LEU A 295 6.99 -35.83 -11.92
CA LEU A 295 5.95 -34.81 -11.78
C LEU A 295 6.53 -33.38 -11.80
N GLU A 296 7.72 -33.19 -12.40
CA GLU A 296 8.34 -31.87 -12.51
C GLU A 296 7.56 -30.96 -13.48
N GLY A 297 7.55 -29.66 -13.18
CA GLY A 297 6.77 -28.63 -13.86
C GLY A 297 5.40 -28.42 -13.21
N ASP A 298 5.06 -27.16 -13.00
CA ASP A 298 3.81 -26.76 -12.36
C ASP A 298 3.07 -25.72 -13.20
N LEU A 299 1.75 -25.85 -13.31
CA LEU A 299 0.87 -24.86 -13.93
C LEU A 299 -0.26 -24.49 -12.97
N TYR A 300 -0.30 -23.22 -12.60
CA TYR A 300 -1.37 -22.64 -11.79
C TYR A 300 -2.26 -21.79 -12.67
N LEU A 301 -3.57 -22.10 -12.66
CA LEU A 301 -4.58 -21.33 -13.37
C LEU A 301 -5.59 -20.77 -12.39
N THR A 302 -5.80 -19.46 -12.42
CA THR A 302 -6.87 -18.82 -11.66
C THR A 302 -7.73 -17.99 -12.62
N LYS A 303 -9.04 -18.21 -12.57
CA LYS A 303 -10.04 -17.41 -13.30
C LYS A 303 -10.98 -16.79 -12.29
N GLY A 304 -11.15 -15.47 -12.38
CA GLY A 304 -12.03 -14.69 -11.53
C GLY A 304 -13.09 -13.96 -12.34
N GLU A 305 -14.26 -13.81 -11.74
CA GLU A 305 -15.33 -12.95 -12.23
C GLU A 305 -15.88 -12.14 -11.06
N SER A 306 -16.02 -10.83 -11.25
CA SER A 306 -16.64 -9.93 -10.26
C SER A 306 -17.72 -9.09 -10.94
N THR A 307 -18.89 -9.01 -10.31
CA THR A 307 -19.98 -8.15 -10.75
C THR A 307 -20.38 -7.25 -9.59
N ASN A 308 -20.24 -5.95 -9.79
CA ASN A 308 -20.64 -4.93 -8.83
C ASN A 308 -21.74 -4.07 -9.47
N TRP A 309 -22.80 -3.82 -8.75
CA TRP A 309 -23.75 -2.76 -9.12
C TRP A 309 -24.02 -1.85 -7.95
N ASP A 310 -24.19 -0.56 -8.25
CA ASP A 310 -24.53 0.51 -7.32
C ASP A 310 -25.68 1.30 -7.91
N ALA A 311 -26.80 1.37 -7.19
CA ALA A 311 -27.97 2.09 -7.61
C ALA A 311 -28.37 3.09 -6.54
N GLN A 312 -28.74 4.31 -6.95
CA GLN A 312 -29.27 5.32 -6.05
C GLN A 312 -30.41 6.11 -6.72
N ILE A 313 -31.37 6.52 -5.91
CA ILE A 313 -32.41 7.44 -6.28
C ILE A 313 -32.55 8.48 -5.17
N GLY A 314 -32.72 9.74 -5.53
CA GLY A 314 -32.87 10.83 -4.56
C GLY A 314 -33.70 11.98 -5.05
N ALA A 315 -34.30 12.65 -4.10
CA ALA A 315 -34.98 13.94 -4.28
C ALA A 315 -34.12 15.02 -3.63
N TYR A 316 -33.89 16.09 -4.36
CA TYR A 316 -33.03 17.20 -3.97
C TYR A 316 -33.81 18.50 -4.06
N VAL A 317 -33.81 19.27 -2.97
CA VAL A 317 -34.40 20.58 -2.86
C VAL A 317 -33.30 21.61 -2.66
N SER A 318 -33.26 22.66 -3.48
CA SER A 318 -32.38 23.82 -3.32
C SER A 318 -33.21 25.11 -3.49
N LYS A 319 -33.40 25.83 -2.39
CA LYS A 319 -34.27 27.03 -2.41
C LYS A 319 -33.67 28.13 -1.56
N SER A 320 -33.59 29.31 -2.14
CA SER A 320 -33.30 30.58 -1.43
C SER A 320 -34.56 31.41 -1.30
N PHE A 321 -34.80 31.96 -0.12
CA PHE A 321 -35.93 32.84 0.17
C PHE A 321 -35.51 33.93 1.15
N GLY A 322 -35.41 35.15 0.63
CA GLY A 322 -34.87 36.28 1.39
C GLY A 322 -33.44 36.01 1.84
N ALA A 323 -33.19 36.08 3.13
CA ALA A 323 -31.91 35.85 3.76
C ALA A 323 -31.58 34.34 4.03
N HIS A 324 -32.46 33.44 3.64
CA HIS A 324 -32.39 32.01 3.95
C HIS A 324 -32.07 31.21 2.71
N ALA A 325 -31.14 30.27 2.80
CA ALA A 325 -30.86 29.25 1.79
C ALA A 325 -30.97 27.86 2.40
N LEU A 326 -31.75 26.99 1.78
CA LEU A 326 -31.96 25.62 2.19
C LEU A 326 -31.59 24.67 1.05
N ASN A 327 -30.70 23.73 1.35
CA ASN A 327 -30.43 22.56 0.50
C ASN A 327 -30.76 21.31 1.30
N ALA A 328 -31.71 20.52 0.79
CA ALA A 328 -32.09 19.28 1.46
C ALA A 328 -32.17 18.12 0.45
N SER A 329 -31.89 16.92 0.88
CA SER A 329 -32.01 15.73 0.05
C SER A 329 -32.44 14.52 0.83
N VAL A 330 -33.18 13.65 0.16
CA VAL A 330 -33.49 12.29 0.60
C VAL A 330 -32.95 11.35 -0.47
N VAL A 331 -32.11 10.43 -0.09
CA VAL A 331 -31.45 9.48 -1.02
C VAL A 331 -31.59 8.06 -0.49
N VAL A 332 -31.97 7.17 -1.38
CA VAL A 332 -31.95 5.72 -1.14
C VAL A 332 -30.88 5.12 -2.05
N ASN A 333 -30.01 4.29 -1.51
CA ASN A 333 -29.00 3.60 -2.29
C ASN A 333 -28.99 2.10 -1.96
N ALA A 334 -28.59 1.30 -2.94
CA ALA A 334 -28.37 -0.12 -2.77
C ALA A 334 -27.17 -0.54 -3.60
N THR A 335 -26.33 -1.41 -3.04
CA THR A 335 -25.15 -1.96 -3.72
C THR A 335 -25.09 -3.46 -3.55
N SER A 336 -24.56 -4.15 -4.54
CA SER A 336 -24.24 -5.57 -4.43
C SER A 336 -22.93 -5.85 -5.15
N ARG A 337 -22.06 -6.58 -4.45
CA ARG A 337 -20.82 -7.10 -5.01
C ARG A 337 -20.86 -8.61 -4.95
N LYS A 338 -20.70 -9.25 -6.10
CA LYS A 338 -20.53 -10.70 -6.21
C LYS A 338 -19.18 -10.97 -6.86
N SER A 339 -18.38 -11.83 -6.25
CA SER A 339 -17.08 -12.25 -6.76
C SER A 339 -16.97 -13.75 -6.71
N GLU A 340 -16.48 -14.34 -7.78
CA GLU A 340 -16.21 -15.77 -7.90
C GLU A 340 -14.78 -15.96 -8.41
N SER A 341 -14.07 -16.97 -7.90
CA SER A 341 -12.73 -17.32 -8.36
C SER A 341 -12.58 -18.84 -8.37
N THR A 342 -12.02 -19.38 -9.43
CA THR A 342 -11.68 -20.79 -9.58
C THR A 342 -10.19 -20.93 -9.79
N SER A 343 -9.54 -21.77 -8.99
CA SER A 343 -8.11 -22.04 -9.06
C SER A 343 -7.87 -23.54 -9.27
N SER A 344 -6.89 -23.87 -10.12
CA SER A 344 -6.46 -25.23 -10.45
C SER A 344 -4.94 -25.30 -10.48
N HIS A 345 -4.37 -26.42 -10.04
CA HIS A 345 -2.94 -26.69 -10.06
C HIS A 345 -2.67 -28.03 -10.76
N TYR A 346 -1.83 -28.00 -11.77
CA TYR A 346 -1.42 -29.13 -12.61
C TYR A 346 0.07 -29.36 -12.45
N ARG A 347 0.52 -30.62 -12.50
CA ARG A 347 1.92 -31.02 -12.41
C ARG A 347 2.32 -32.04 -13.48
N GLY A 348 3.63 -32.13 -13.70
CA GLY A 348 4.24 -33.12 -14.58
C GLY A 348 4.09 -32.77 -16.04
N PHE A 349 4.99 -31.94 -16.54
CA PHE A 349 5.00 -31.51 -17.93
C PHE A 349 6.21 -32.11 -18.64
N PRO A 350 6.07 -32.55 -19.94
CA PRO A 350 7.17 -33.18 -20.67
C PRO A 350 8.29 -32.20 -21.03
N SER A 351 7.98 -30.92 -21.17
CA SER A 351 8.96 -29.84 -21.37
C SER A 351 8.32 -28.48 -21.14
N GLY A 352 9.12 -27.40 -21.02
CA GLY A 352 8.65 -26.03 -20.89
C GLY A 352 7.83 -25.51 -22.07
N GLU A 353 7.92 -26.14 -23.25
CA GLU A 353 7.14 -25.78 -24.45
C GLU A 353 5.64 -26.18 -24.32
N TYR A 354 5.34 -27.22 -23.50
CA TYR A 354 4.01 -27.82 -23.41
C TYR A 354 3.33 -27.44 -22.09
N HIS A 355 2.90 -26.21 -21.98
CA HIS A 355 2.29 -25.64 -20.77
C HIS A 355 0.75 -25.61 -20.77
N SER A 356 0.08 -26.46 -21.55
CA SER A 356 -1.38 -26.61 -21.48
C SER A 356 -1.78 -27.68 -20.47
N PRO A 357 -2.92 -27.56 -19.76
CA PRO A 357 -3.46 -28.60 -18.87
C PRO A 357 -3.53 -30.00 -19.48
N ASN A 358 -3.69 -30.09 -20.79
CA ASN A 358 -3.75 -31.37 -21.51
C ASN A 358 -2.46 -32.17 -21.49
N TYR A 359 -1.32 -31.53 -21.23
CA TYR A 359 0.00 -32.16 -21.18
C TYR A 359 0.45 -32.49 -19.76
N ALA A 360 -0.32 -32.08 -18.76
CA ALA A 360 -0.01 -32.39 -17.36
C ALA A 360 -0.21 -33.87 -17.06
N ALA A 361 0.71 -34.47 -16.30
CA ALA A 361 0.58 -35.85 -15.84
C ALA A 361 -0.54 -36.00 -14.80
N GLU A 362 -0.76 -34.97 -13.96
CA GLU A 362 -1.80 -35.00 -12.95
C GLU A 362 -2.36 -33.63 -12.61
N ILE A 363 -3.55 -33.63 -12.01
CA ILE A 363 -4.12 -32.50 -11.29
C ILE A 363 -3.66 -32.65 -9.84
N LYS A 364 -2.78 -31.76 -9.36
CA LYS A 364 -2.21 -31.83 -7.99
C LYS A 364 -3.27 -31.73 -6.93
N ASP A 365 -4.12 -30.74 -7.05
CA ASP A 365 -5.17 -30.45 -6.10
C ASP A 365 -6.51 -30.36 -6.81
N LYS A 366 -7.58 -30.83 -6.15
CA LYS A 366 -8.93 -30.65 -6.68
C LYS A 366 -9.20 -29.17 -6.94
N PRO A 367 -9.68 -28.80 -8.14
CA PRO A 367 -9.98 -27.40 -8.44
C PRO A 367 -10.87 -26.78 -7.38
N SER A 368 -10.45 -25.63 -6.86
CA SER A 368 -11.16 -24.94 -5.80
C SER A 368 -11.96 -23.76 -6.37
N LYS A 369 -13.19 -23.61 -5.90
CA LYS A 369 -14.02 -22.45 -6.21
C LYS A 369 -14.33 -21.67 -4.94
N SER A 370 -14.04 -20.39 -4.93
CA SER A 370 -14.46 -19.45 -3.90
C SER A 370 -15.52 -18.51 -4.44
N GLN A 371 -16.48 -18.16 -3.60
CA GLN A 371 -17.54 -17.22 -3.95
C GLN A 371 -17.84 -16.33 -2.74
N SER A 372 -17.97 -15.04 -2.99
CA SER A 372 -18.41 -14.09 -1.97
C SER A 372 -19.50 -13.18 -2.52
N THR A 373 -20.43 -12.79 -1.65
CA THR A 373 -21.50 -11.84 -1.97
C THR A 373 -21.69 -10.90 -0.80
N SER A 374 -21.58 -9.61 -1.05
CA SER A 374 -21.83 -8.54 -0.10
C SER A 374 -22.92 -7.61 -0.64
N ARG A 375 -23.84 -7.21 0.20
CA ARG A 375 -24.95 -6.30 -0.12
C ARG A 375 -25.08 -5.23 0.95
N LEU A 376 -25.31 -4.00 0.48
CA LEU A 376 -25.54 -2.86 1.36
C LEU A 376 -26.71 -2.05 0.83
N ALA A 377 -27.57 -1.59 1.72
CA ALA A 377 -28.64 -0.64 1.43
C ALA A 377 -28.62 0.50 2.43
N GLY A 378 -28.96 1.71 2.00
CA GLY A 378 -28.95 2.88 2.86
C GLY A 378 -30.06 3.87 2.53
N PHE A 379 -30.53 4.55 3.56
CA PHE A 379 -31.45 5.68 3.49
C PHE A 379 -30.76 6.87 4.10
N LEU A 380 -30.64 7.96 3.34
CA LEU A 380 -29.99 9.18 3.77
C LEU A 380 -30.99 10.35 3.71
N PHE A 381 -31.03 11.12 4.78
CA PHE A 381 -31.54 12.49 4.81
C PHE A 381 -30.38 13.44 5.09
N LEU A 382 -30.25 14.49 4.28
CA LEU A 382 -29.27 15.57 4.45
C LEU A 382 -29.97 16.90 4.33
N ALA A 383 -29.65 17.85 5.20
CA ALA A 383 -30.11 19.25 5.09
C ALA A 383 -28.99 20.21 5.47
N ASN A 384 -28.76 21.19 4.63
CA ASN A 384 -27.86 22.32 4.86
C ASN A 384 -28.68 23.62 4.84
N TYR A 385 -28.53 24.42 5.87
CA TYR A 385 -29.23 25.66 6.02
C TYR A 385 -28.25 26.81 6.25
N THR A 386 -28.50 27.92 5.55
CA THR A 386 -27.67 29.12 5.68
C THR A 386 -28.61 30.32 5.93
N TRP A 387 -28.26 31.12 6.93
CA TRP A 387 -28.98 32.36 7.22
C TRP A 387 -28.05 33.56 7.10
N ASN A 388 -28.49 34.56 6.29
CA ASN A 388 -27.74 35.79 5.95
C ASN A 388 -26.33 35.56 5.41
N ASP A 389 -26.03 34.37 4.88
CA ASP A 389 -24.66 33.91 4.55
C ASP A 389 -23.67 33.95 5.74
N ILE A 390 -24.19 34.18 6.97
CA ILE A 390 -23.43 34.27 8.20
C ILE A 390 -23.47 32.95 8.97
N TYR A 391 -24.65 32.45 9.27
CA TYR A 391 -24.87 31.26 10.09
C TYR A 391 -25.11 30.03 9.21
N LEU A 392 -24.40 29.00 9.47
CA LEU A 392 -24.46 27.74 8.74
C LEU A 392 -24.84 26.62 9.69
N ALA A 393 -25.74 25.74 9.26
CA ALA A 393 -26.10 24.53 9.98
C ALA A 393 -26.27 23.38 8.98
N ASP A 394 -25.79 22.20 9.32
CA ASP A 394 -25.98 20.98 8.56
C ASP A 394 -26.40 19.83 9.48
N VAL A 395 -27.28 18.99 8.96
CA VAL A 395 -27.78 17.79 9.62
C VAL A 395 -27.78 16.66 8.62
N SER A 396 -27.23 15.51 9.02
CA SER A 396 -27.41 14.28 8.26
C SER A 396 -27.89 13.15 9.17
N VAL A 397 -28.80 12.33 8.64
CA VAL A 397 -29.27 11.11 9.28
C VAL A 397 -29.25 10.01 8.22
N ARG A 398 -28.63 8.89 8.55
CA ARG A 398 -28.48 7.76 7.65
C ARG A 398 -28.79 6.44 8.36
N PHE A 399 -29.48 5.55 7.69
CA PHE A 399 -29.70 4.17 8.10
C PHE A 399 -29.02 3.25 7.09
N ASP A 400 -28.00 2.53 7.51
CA ASP A 400 -27.31 1.55 6.66
C ASP A 400 -27.60 0.12 7.12
N GLY A 401 -27.87 -0.75 6.14
CA GLY A 401 -28.04 -2.19 6.35
C GLY A 401 -27.04 -2.97 5.52
N SER A 402 -26.32 -3.91 6.14
CA SER A 402 -25.35 -4.78 5.46
C SER A 402 -25.64 -6.25 5.66
N SER A 403 -25.40 -7.05 4.61
CA SER A 403 -25.53 -8.50 4.66
C SER A 403 -24.40 -9.20 5.45
N GLU A 404 -23.36 -8.46 5.85
CA GLU A 404 -22.18 -9.00 6.52
C GLU A 404 -22.37 -9.15 8.03
N PHE A 405 -23.29 -8.39 8.63
CA PHE A 405 -23.60 -8.45 10.05
C PHE A 405 -24.54 -9.57 10.47
N GLY A 406 -24.58 -9.81 11.78
CA GLY A 406 -25.50 -10.73 12.42
C GLY A 406 -26.98 -10.42 12.08
N LEU A 407 -27.85 -11.42 12.19
CA LEU A 407 -29.24 -11.30 11.74
C LEU A 407 -29.99 -10.16 12.42
N ASP A 408 -29.67 -9.93 13.70
CA ASP A 408 -30.37 -8.96 14.55
C ASP A 408 -29.70 -7.58 14.56
N GLN A 409 -28.50 -7.44 13.93
CA GLN A 409 -27.67 -6.24 13.95
C GLN A 409 -27.35 -5.68 12.54
N LYS A 410 -28.17 -6.04 11.55
CA LYS A 410 -27.90 -5.66 10.15
C LYS A 410 -28.02 -4.15 9.89
N TRP A 411 -28.93 -3.49 10.59
CA TRP A 411 -29.25 -2.09 10.38
C TRP A 411 -28.71 -1.24 11.52
N ALA A 412 -28.06 -0.14 11.19
CA ALA A 412 -27.55 0.83 12.15
C ALA A 412 -27.85 2.27 11.72
N PRO A 413 -28.26 3.13 12.67
CA PRO A 413 -28.38 4.57 12.44
C PRO A 413 -27.02 5.25 12.58
N PHE A 414 -26.76 6.21 11.70
CA PHE A 414 -25.63 7.13 11.77
C PHE A 414 -26.15 8.53 11.59
N TRP A 415 -25.52 9.49 12.24
CA TRP A 415 -25.98 10.87 12.20
C TRP A 415 -24.80 11.83 12.34
N SER A 416 -24.97 13.04 11.84
CA SER A 416 -24.07 14.15 12.12
C SER A 416 -24.81 15.46 12.16
N PHE A 417 -24.28 16.38 12.95
CA PHE A 417 -24.69 17.75 13.06
C PHE A 417 -23.47 18.65 12.91
N GLY A 418 -23.57 19.69 12.10
CA GLY A 418 -22.54 20.70 11.93
C GLY A 418 -23.14 22.11 12.07
N ALA A 419 -22.31 23.01 12.57
CA ALA A 419 -22.59 24.42 12.68
C ALA A 419 -21.38 25.25 12.26
N GLY A 420 -21.63 26.42 11.69
CA GLY A 420 -20.57 27.32 11.29
C GLY A 420 -21.01 28.79 11.30
N VAL A 421 -20.02 29.65 11.36
CA VAL A 421 -20.24 31.10 11.28
C VAL A 421 -19.19 31.74 10.36
N ASN A 422 -19.68 32.51 9.40
CA ASN A 422 -18.89 33.33 8.49
C ASN A 422 -18.72 34.75 9.07
N LEU A 423 -17.68 34.95 9.90
CA LEU A 423 -17.46 36.23 10.56
C LEU A 423 -17.16 37.36 9.59
N HIS A 424 -16.59 37.04 8.42
CA HIS A 424 -16.27 38.05 7.38
C HIS A 424 -17.50 38.68 6.75
N ASN A 425 -18.70 38.11 6.93
CA ASN A 425 -19.97 38.68 6.45
C ASN A 425 -20.65 39.60 7.48
N TYR A 426 -20.12 39.69 8.72
CA TYR A 426 -20.60 40.73 9.64
C TYR A 426 -20.15 42.13 9.22
N ALA A 427 -20.99 43.12 9.50
CA ALA A 427 -20.78 44.53 9.10
C ALA A 427 -19.41 45.10 9.54
N PHE A 428 -18.88 44.64 10.66
CA PHE A 428 -17.58 45.12 11.20
C PHE A 428 -16.34 44.50 10.47
N LEU A 429 -16.53 43.44 9.72
CA LEU A 429 -15.46 42.80 8.90
C LEU A 429 -15.73 42.89 7.41
N ASN A 430 -16.96 43.10 7.02
CA ASN A 430 -17.35 43.14 5.62
C ASN A 430 -16.60 44.28 4.88
N GLY A 431 -15.93 43.96 3.78
CA GLY A 431 -15.11 44.90 3.03
C GLY A 431 -13.72 45.14 3.62
N SER A 432 -13.28 44.40 4.65
CA SER A 432 -11.94 44.50 5.20
C SER A 432 -10.88 44.12 4.12
N LYS A 433 -9.86 45.00 3.96
CA LYS A 433 -8.73 44.71 3.07
C LYS A 433 -7.76 43.71 3.66
N VAL A 434 -7.83 43.46 4.97
CA VAL A 434 -6.92 42.57 5.69
C VAL A 434 -7.52 41.18 5.85
N ILE A 435 -8.77 41.07 6.30
CA ILE A 435 -9.47 39.80 6.53
C ILE A 435 -10.52 39.65 5.41
N ASN A 436 -10.25 38.76 4.46
CA ASN A 436 -11.14 38.50 3.33
C ASN A 436 -12.10 37.37 3.59
N ARG A 437 -11.66 36.36 4.36
CA ARG A 437 -12.48 35.26 4.81
C ARG A 437 -12.10 34.89 6.25
N MET A 438 -13.12 34.64 7.06
CA MET A 438 -12.97 34.12 8.41
C MET A 438 -14.21 33.30 8.73
N LYS A 439 -14.09 32.00 8.68
CA LYS A 439 -15.16 31.04 8.95
C LYS A 439 -14.73 30.12 10.08
N PHE A 440 -15.57 29.97 11.07
CA PHE A 440 -15.44 28.92 12.08
C PHE A 440 -16.47 27.83 11.84
N ARG A 441 -16.11 26.59 12.08
CA ARG A 441 -16.98 25.44 11.90
C ARG A 441 -16.73 24.42 12.99
N ALA A 442 -17.80 23.73 13.39
CA ALA A 442 -17.72 22.57 14.27
C ALA A 442 -18.70 21.52 13.79
N SER A 443 -18.32 20.27 13.83
CA SER A 443 -19.20 19.15 13.53
C SER A 443 -19.02 18.02 14.55
N TYR A 444 -20.12 17.37 14.87
CA TYR A 444 -20.12 16.17 15.70
C TYR A 444 -21.05 15.14 15.08
N GLY A 445 -20.60 13.88 15.02
CA GLY A 445 -21.40 12.84 14.42
C GLY A 445 -20.85 11.45 14.67
N GLN A 446 -21.61 10.46 14.24
CA GLN A 446 -21.29 9.06 14.35
C GLN A 446 -21.27 8.42 12.97
N THR A 447 -20.21 7.69 12.66
CA THR A 447 -20.06 6.90 11.44
C THR A 447 -19.83 5.43 11.77
N GLY A 448 -20.30 4.52 10.92
CA GLY A 448 -20.07 3.09 11.07
C GLY A 448 -19.10 2.55 10.05
N LYS A 449 -18.46 1.44 10.39
CA LYS A 449 -17.52 0.73 9.52
C LYS A 449 -17.82 -0.77 9.48
N VAL A 450 -17.68 -1.34 8.28
CA VAL A 450 -17.60 -2.78 8.05
C VAL A 450 -16.15 -3.12 7.72
N ASN A 451 -15.49 -3.92 8.53
CA ASN A 451 -14.07 -4.24 8.34
C ASN A 451 -13.79 -5.72 8.64
N PHE A 452 -14.55 -6.60 8.03
CA PHE A 452 -14.35 -8.05 8.15
C PHE A 452 -14.83 -8.78 6.89
N PRO A 453 -14.32 -9.99 6.61
CA PRO A 453 -14.73 -10.77 5.46
C PRO A 453 -16.21 -11.13 5.49
N SER A 454 -16.83 -11.19 4.31
CA SER A 454 -18.20 -11.67 4.16
C SER A 454 -18.40 -13.01 4.86
N TYR A 455 -19.57 -13.20 5.43
CA TYR A 455 -20.00 -14.41 6.19
C TYR A 455 -19.37 -14.59 7.58
N SER A 456 -18.53 -13.66 8.09
CA SER A 456 -17.93 -13.77 9.43
C SER A 456 -18.96 -13.83 10.58
N ALA A 457 -20.15 -13.25 10.37
CA ALA A 457 -21.26 -13.34 11.33
C ALA A 457 -22.04 -14.67 11.25
N ARG A 458 -21.71 -15.57 10.30
CA ARG A 458 -22.44 -16.82 10.06
C ARG A 458 -21.56 -18.02 10.33
N THR A 459 -22.14 -19.05 10.90
CA THR A 459 -21.48 -20.36 11.00
C THR A 459 -21.30 -20.94 9.60
N VAL A 460 -20.06 -21.27 9.26
CA VAL A 460 -19.67 -21.78 7.95
C VAL A 460 -19.22 -23.23 8.08
N TYR A 461 -19.69 -24.05 7.16
CA TYR A 461 -19.34 -25.46 7.07
C TYR A 461 -18.37 -25.70 5.90
N ARG A 462 -17.54 -26.74 6.01
CA ARG A 462 -16.71 -27.27 4.92
C ARG A 462 -17.06 -28.72 4.65
N THR A 463 -16.91 -29.14 3.42
CA THR A 463 -16.98 -30.53 3.03
C THR A 463 -15.60 -31.16 3.12
N PHE A 464 -15.54 -32.44 3.53
CA PHE A 464 -14.34 -33.25 3.53
C PHE A 464 -14.51 -34.40 2.55
N ASP A 465 -13.58 -34.52 1.61
CA ASP A 465 -13.50 -35.68 0.73
C ASP A 465 -12.89 -36.86 1.51
N ARG A 466 -13.44 -38.04 1.35
CA ARG A 466 -12.91 -39.30 1.90
C ARG A 466 -12.88 -39.44 3.44
N TRP A 467 -13.70 -38.67 4.17
CA TRP A 467 -13.71 -38.79 5.61
C TRP A 467 -14.61 -39.94 6.10
N TYR A 468 -15.57 -40.40 5.30
CA TYR A 468 -16.44 -41.50 5.56
C TYR A 468 -16.44 -42.51 4.40
N ILE A 469 -16.85 -43.76 4.66
CA ILE A 469 -17.00 -44.78 3.61
C ILE A 469 -17.91 -44.31 2.48
N ALA A 470 -18.89 -43.44 2.79
CA ALA A 470 -19.80 -42.83 1.81
C ALA A 470 -19.18 -41.67 1.02
N GLY A 471 -17.93 -41.27 1.28
CA GLY A 471 -17.16 -40.29 0.48
C GLY A 471 -17.29 -38.84 0.91
N PHE A 472 -18.37 -38.39 1.50
CA PHE A 472 -18.56 -36.99 1.93
C PHE A 472 -18.76 -36.84 3.43
N GLY A 473 -17.99 -35.95 4.03
CA GLY A 473 -18.20 -35.45 5.39
C GLY A 473 -18.46 -33.96 5.38
N VAL A 474 -19.22 -33.46 6.33
CA VAL A 474 -19.46 -32.05 6.58
C VAL A 474 -18.97 -31.72 7.98
N GLY A 475 -18.09 -30.77 8.10
CA GLY A 475 -17.60 -30.26 9.38
C GLY A 475 -17.73 -28.75 9.48
N LEU A 476 -17.82 -28.25 10.69
CA LEU A 476 -17.79 -26.82 10.94
C LEU A 476 -16.41 -26.24 10.53
N LYS A 477 -16.44 -25.15 9.76
CA LYS A 477 -15.23 -24.43 9.31
C LYS A 477 -14.96 -23.21 10.19
N ALA A 478 -16.02 -22.46 10.52
CA ALA A 478 -15.93 -21.27 11.34
C ALA A 478 -17.21 -21.07 12.14
N LEU A 479 -17.06 -20.58 13.37
CA LEU A 479 -18.17 -20.20 14.23
C LEU A 479 -18.57 -18.76 13.93
N GLY A 480 -19.86 -18.53 13.63
CA GLY A 480 -20.39 -17.19 13.39
C GLY A 480 -20.87 -16.54 14.69
N ASN A 481 -20.80 -15.21 14.71
CA ASN A 481 -21.35 -14.40 15.79
C ASN A 481 -22.61 -13.67 15.31
N ARG A 482 -23.79 -14.07 15.82
CA ARG A 482 -25.07 -13.45 15.45
C ARG A 482 -25.24 -12.03 15.99
N ASP A 483 -24.53 -11.70 17.06
CA ASP A 483 -24.55 -10.40 17.73
C ASP A 483 -23.51 -9.44 17.17
N LEU A 484 -22.77 -9.85 16.14
CA LEU A 484 -21.74 -9.00 15.51
C LEU A 484 -22.41 -7.75 14.93
N LYS A 485 -22.06 -6.60 15.52
CA LYS A 485 -22.60 -5.28 15.18
C LYS A 485 -21.57 -4.37 14.54
N TRP A 486 -22.01 -3.22 14.09
CA TRP A 486 -21.20 -2.19 13.47
C TRP A 486 -20.13 -1.65 14.44
N GLU A 487 -18.92 -1.54 13.94
CA GLU A 487 -17.88 -0.71 14.56
C GLU A 487 -18.27 0.75 14.35
N THR A 488 -18.29 1.54 15.43
CA THR A 488 -18.76 2.92 15.41
C THR A 488 -17.68 3.90 15.82
N THR A 489 -17.55 5.01 15.07
CA THR A 489 -16.64 6.10 15.40
C THR A 489 -17.43 7.37 15.65
N ASN A 490 -17.32 7.91 16.87
CA ASN A 490 -17.79 9.24 17.24
C ASN A 490 -16.71 10.25 16.86
N LYS A 491 -17.05 11.20 15.98
CA LYS A 491 -16.14 12.18 15.40
C LYS A 491 -16.51 13.58 15.82
N LEU A 492 -15.62 14.30 16.46
CA LEU A 492 -15.67 15.73 16.69
C LEU A 492 -14.64 16.42 15.81
N ASN A 493 -15.05 17.38 15.02
CA ASN A 493 -14.14 18.23 14.24
C ASN A 493 -14.45 19.70 14.55
N VAL A 494 -13.41 20.51 14.78
CA VAL A 494 -13.50 21.96 14.95
C VAL A 494 -12.45 22.59 14.06
N GLY A 495 -12.90 23.51 13.18
CA GLY A 495 -11.99 24.08 12.20
C GLY A 495 -12.24 25.57 11.94
N THR A 496 -11.26 26.17 11.29
CA THR A 496 -11.35 27.56 10.83
C THR A 496 -10.69 27.70 9.45
N ASP A 497 -11.38 28.47 8.58
CA ASP A 497 -10.88 28.83 7.26
C ASP A 497 -10.65 30.36 7.26
N MET A 498 -9.42 30.78 6.99
CA MET A 498 -9.01 32.18 7.03
C MET A 498 -8.29 32.59 5.75
N GLU A 499 -8.62 33.78 5.25
CA GLU A 499 -7.93 34.40 4.12
C GLU A 499 -7.60 35.87 4.47
N PHE A 500 -6.37 36.26 4.16
CA PHE A 500 -5.85 37.58 4.49
C PHE A 500 -5.25 38.28 3.29
N TRP A 501 -5.24 39.67 3.32
CA TRP A 501 -4.60 40.55 2.35
C TRP A 501 -4.98 40.25 0.92
N ASN A 502 -6.27 40.45 0.62
CA ASN A 502 -6.85 40.14 -0.69
C ASN A 502 -6.65 38.69 -1.08
N SER A 503 -6.86 37.77 -0.14
CA SER A 503 -6.71 36.32 -0.29
C SER A 503 -5.29 35.86 -0.71
N ARG A 504 -4.27 36.67 -0.38
CA ARG A 504 -2.88 36.28 -0.63
C ARG A 504 -2.39 35.20 0.32
N ILE A 505 -2.91 35.20 1.54
CA ILE A 505 -2.63 34.17 2.53
C ILE A 505 -3.92 33.42 2.82
N SER A 506 -3.93 32.13 2.61
CA SER A 506 -5.00 31.21 3.01
C SER A 506 -4.48 30.26 4.07
N LEU A 507 -5.22 30.11 5.15
CA LEU A 507 -4.91 29.20 6.26
C LEU A 507 -6.18 28.42 6.60
N VAL A 508 -6.08 27.09 6.62
CA VAL A 508 -7.10 26.19 7.11
C VAL A 508 -6.51 25.42 8.30
N PHE A 509 -7.23 25.41 9.40
CA PHE A 509 -6.88 24.67 10.60
C PHE A 509 -8.05 23.77 11.00
N ASP A 510 -7.79 22.50 11.25
CA ASP A 510 -8.75 21.50 11.73
C ASP A 510 -8.17 20.77 12.93
N TYR A 511 -8.94 20.71 14.02
CA TYR A 511 -8.71 19.82 15.14
C TYR A 511 -9.76 18.71 15.10
N TYR A 512 -9.34 17.47 15.27
CA TYR A 512 -10.23 16.31 15.32
C TYR A 512 -10.03 15.45 16.55
N TYR A 513 -11.13 14.86 17.01
CA TYR A 513 -11.18 13.89 18.11
C TYR A 513 -12.14 12.75 17.71
N ASN A 514 -11.56 11.58 17.36
CA ASN A 514 -12.27 10.43 16.82
C ASN A 514 -12.14 9.25 17.77
N LYS A 515 -13.22 8.94 18.49
CA LYS A 515 -13.33 7.79 19.39
C LYS A 515 -14.06 6.66 18.68
N THR A 516 -13.34 5.54 18.45
CA THR A 516 -13.92 4.31 17.89
C THR A 516 -14.25 3.35 19.01
N VAL A 517 -15.47 2.84 19.01
CA VAL A 517 -15.97 1.84 19.97
C VAL A 517 -16.47 0.63 19.23
N ASP A 518 -16.63 -0.48 19.94
CA ASP A 518 -17.10 -1.75 19.37
C ASP A 518 -16.18 -2.27 18.26
N LEU A 519 -14.87 -2.08 18.38
CA LEU A 519 -13.87 -2.60 17.45
C LEU A 519 -14.07 -4.11 17.24
N ILE A 520 -14.07 -4.54 15.97
CA ILE A 520 -14.23 -5.94 15.61
C ILE A 520 -12.87 -6.62 15.61
N THR A 521 -12.70 -7.57 16.54
CA THR A 521 -11.47 -8.32 16.71
C THR A 521 -11.75 -9.83 16.75
N ASP A 522 -10.70 -10.64 16.54
CA ASP A 522 -10.77 -12.08 16.74
C ASP A 522 -10.67 -12.39 18.23
N VAL A 523 -11.64 -13.16 18.74
CA VAL A 523 -11.64 -13.72 20.11
C VAL A 523 -11.07 -15.11 20.02
N THR A 524 -9.96 -15.35 20.69
CA THR A 524 -9.38 -16.69 20.80
C THR A 524 -10.27 -17.60 21.65
N LEU A 525 -10.47 -18.82 21.16
CA LEU A 525 -11.24 -19.84 21.85
C LEU A 525 -10.32 -20.93 22.40
N PRO A 526 -10.68 -21.56 23.54
CA PRO A 526 -9.99 -22.75 24.02
C PRO A 526 -9.99 -23.85 22.95
N GLY A 527 -8.90 -24.62 22.84
CA GLY A 527 -8.79 -25.71 21.87
C GLY A 527 -9.92 -26.75 21.96
N SER A 528 -10.54 -26.89 23.13
CA SER A 528 -11.72 -27.72 23.36
C SER A 528 -12.98 -27.27 22.62
N ALA A 529 -13.02 -26.01 22.19
CA ALA A 529 -14.14 -25.48 21.40
C ALA A 529 -14.09 -25.94 19.93
N GLY A 530 -12.98 -26.54 19.48
CA GLY A 530 -12.79 -26.99 18.09
C GLY A 530 -12.51 -25.88 17.08
N PHE A 531 -12.35 -24.62 17.53
CA PHE A 531 -12.07 -23.43 16.75
C PHE A 531 -10.97 -22.61 17.43
N SER A 532 -10.14 -21.96 16.63
CA SER A 532 -9.09 -21.08 17.14
C SER A 532 -9.64 -19.72 17.56
N SER A 533 -10.61 -19.18 16.81
CA SER A 533 -11.18 -17.86 17.09
C SER A 533 -12.58 -17.67 16.49
N TYR A 534 -13.28 -16.62 16.96
CA TYR A 534 -14.46 -16.05 16.33
C TYR A 534 -14.45 -14.53 16.43
N LYS A 535 -15.20 -13.82 15.57
CA LYS A 535 -15.23 -12.37 15.60
C LYS A 535 -16.22 -11.81 16.62
N SER A 536 -15.79 -10.79 17.37
CA SER A 536 -16.64 -10.08 18.34
C SER A 536 -16.28 -8.59 18.40
N ASN A 537 -17.23 -7.78 18.86
CA ASN A 537 -17.05 -6.34 19.08
C ASN A 537 -16.40 -6.08 20.43
N LEU A 538 -15.14 -5.73 20.44
CA LEU A 538 -14.36 -5.61 21.67
C LEU A 538 -13.25 -4.56 21.49
N GLY A 539 -13.19 -3.61 22.41
CA GLY A 539 -12.12 -2.61 22.42
C GLY A 539 -12.56 -1.21 22.01
N GLU A 540 -11.76 -0.26 22.39
CA GLU A 540 -11.95 1.16 22.09
C GLU A 540 -10.62 1.80 21.73
N THR A 541 -10.62 2.66 20.72
CA THR A 541 -9.44 3.44 20.32
C THR A 541 -9.78 4.91 20.14
N LEU A 542 -8.79 5.75 20.28
CA LEU A 542 -8.87 7.18 20.11
C LEU A 542 -7.83 7.65 19.10
N ASN A 543 -8.25 8.41 18.11
CA ASN A 543 -7.38 9.20 17.24
C ASN A 543 -7.71 10.68 17.46
N LYS A 544 -6.72 11.47 17.84
CA LYS A 544 -6.84 12.91 18.02
C LYS A 544 -5.65 13.63 17.42
N GLY A 545 -5.91 14.79 16.83
CA GLY A 545 -4.84 15.52 16.17
C GLY A 545 -5.31 16.81 15.53
N PHE A 546 -4.44 17.38 14.72
CA PHE A 546 -4.77 18.58 13.97
C PHE A 546 -4.12 18.56 12.59
N ASP A 547 -4.80 19.20 11.65
CA ASP A 547 -4.36 19.46 10.27
C ASP A 547 -4.23 20.98 10.08
N ILE A 548 -3.12 21.41 9.50
CA ILE A 548 -2.90 22.80 9.06
C ILE A 548 -2.63 22.78 7.56
N GLN A 549 -3.31 23.64 6.81
CA GLN A 549 -3.00 23.88 5.40
C GLN A 549 -2.77 25.38 5.22
N PHE A 550 -1.73 25.73 4.51
CA PHE A 550 -1.44 27.11 4.20
C PHE A 550 -1.11 27.30 2.72
N ARG A 551 -1.43 28.47 2.20
CA ARG A 551 -1.04 28.95 0.89
C ARG A 551 -0.67 30.43 1.00
N PHE A 552 0.45 30.81 0.42
CA PHE A 552 0.93 32.17 0.36
C PHE A 552 1.28 32.55 -1.07
N ASP A 553 0.49 33.44 -1.68
CA ASP A 553 0.76 34.04 -2.99
C ASP A 553 1.80 35.16 -2.83
N VAL A 554 3.08 34.79 -2.97
CA VAL A 554 4.26 35.67 -2.77
C VAL A 554 4.25 36.79 -3.79
N MET A 555 4.01 36.44 -5.05
CA MET A 555 3.98 37.39 -6.16
C MET A 555 2.83 37.05 -7.10
N LYS A 556 2.05 38.05 -7.45
CA LYS A 556 0.96 37.94 -8.43
C LYS A 556 0.89 39.23 -9.24
N ASN A 557 1.44 39.19 -10.44
CA ASN A 557 1.38 40.27 -11.39
C ASN A 557 1.15 39.72 -12.81
N LYS A 558 1.28 40.58 -13.85
CA LYS A 558 0.99 40.20 -15.23
C LYS A 558 1.88 39.07 -15.75
N ASP A 559 3.17 39.06 -15.39
CA ASP A 559 4.16 38.12 -15.91
C ASP A 559 4.47 36.97 -14.91
N TRP A 560 4.35 37.25 -13.60
CA TRP A 560 4.69 36.33 -12.53
C TRP A 560 3.50 35.96 -11.67
N ASN A 561 3.38 34.66 -11.37
CA ASN A 561 2.51 34.13 -10.32
C ASN A 561 3.33 33.11 -9.52
N VAL A 562 3.63 33.45 -8.27
CA VAL A 562 4.45 32.60 -7.39
C VAL A 562 3.69 32.39 -6.10
N ALA A 563 3.41 31.11 -5.78
CA ALA A 563 2.74 30.70 -4.57
C ALA A 563 3.52 29.61 -3.85
N LEU A 564 3.69 29.79 -2.55
CA LEU A 564 4.13 28.74 -1.62
C LEU A 564 2.91 28.09 -0.97
N TRP A 565 2.97 26.82 -0.76
CA TRP A 565 1.91 26.07 -0.10
C TRP A 565 2.49 24.98 0.77
N GLY A 566 1.72 24.51 1.72
CA GLY A 566 2.08 23.36 2.52
C GLY A 566 0.97 22.90 3.42
N ASN A 567 1.14 21.71 3.95
CA ASN A 567 0.29 21.14 4.98
C ASN A 567 1.12 20.50 6.07
N LEU A 568 0.55 20.43 7.26
CA LEU A 568 1.09 19.77 8.45
C LEU A 568 -0.02 18.94 9.07
N ASN A 569 0.23 17.66 9.25
CA ASN A 569 -0.62 16.75 10.01
C ASN A 569 0.12 16.31 11.27
N HIS A 570 -0.59 16.31 12.39
CA HIS A 570 -0.20 15.66 13.63
C HIS A 570 -1.33 14.75 14.09
N ASN A 571 -1.06 13.47 14.29
CA ASN A 571 -2.00 12.51 14.84
C ASN A 571 -1.41 11.85 16.09
N ARG A 572 -2.28 11.51 17.03
CA ARG A 572 -1.97 10.63 18.15
C ARG A 572 -3.05 9.56 18.24
N ASN A 573 -2.64 8.33 18.05
CA ASN A 573 -3.44 7.14 18.27
C ASN A 573 -3.28 6.62 19.70
N GLU A 574 -4.35 6.11 20.31
CA GLU A 574 -4.34 5.59 21.68
C GLU A 574 -5.37 4.46 21.83
N ILE A 575 -4.98 3.33 22.36
CA ILE A 575 -5.87 2.24 22.76
C ILE A 575 -6.45 2.59 24.13
N LEU A 576 -7.77 2.84 24.19
CA LEU A 576 -8.43 3.22 25.44
C LEU A 576 -8.84 2.00 26.27
N LYS A 577 -9.22 0.91 25.59
CA LYS A 577 -9.70 -0.30 26.23
C LYS A 577 -9.39 -1.52 25.39
N ILE A 578 -8.87 -2.56 26.02
CA ILE A 578 -8.68 -3.88 25.44
C ILE A 578 -9.63 -4.91 26.04
N SER A 579 -10.02 -5.88 25.24
CA SER A 579 -10.82 -7.03 25.67
C SER A 579 -9.94 -8.15 26.25
N ASP A 580 -10.56 -9.09 26.92
CA ASP A 580 -9.86 -10.30 27.38
C ASP A 580 -9.32 -11.13 26.21
N ALA A 581 -9.96 -11.05 25.04
CA ALA A 581 -9.44 -11.67 23.82
C ALA A 581 -8.13 -11.05 23.33
N LEU A 582 -8.00 -9.73 23.39
CA LEU A 582 -6.74 -9.05 23.08
C LEU A 582 -5.66 -9.32 24.11
N LYS A 583 -6.03 -9.48 25.40
CA LYS A 583 -5.08 -9.96 26.43
C LYS A 583 -4.61 -11.39 26.15
N ALA A 584 -5.53 -12.28 25.75
CA ALA A 584 -5.18 -13.65 25.35
C ALA A 584 -4.27 -13.67 24.09
N TYR A 585 -4.50 -12.77 23.13
CA TYR A 585 -3.60 -12.60 22.01
C TYR A 585 -2.20 -12.16 22.45
N ASN A 586 -2.09 -11.21 23.39
CA ASN A 586 -0.79 -10.81 23.93
C ASN A 586 -0.06 -11.99 24.57
N SER A 587 -0.76 -12.84 25.33
CA SER A 587 -0.18 -14.06 25.89
C SER A 587 0.29 -15.04 24.80
N GLN A 588 -0.47 -15.17 23.71
CA GLN A 588 -0.01 -15.99 22.56
C GLN A 588 1.25 -15.44 21.90
N VAL A 589 1.42 -14.11 21.82
CA VAL A 589 2.67 -13.50 21.36
C VAL A 589 3.82 -13.85 22.30
N GLU A 590 3.58 -13.81 23.62
CA GLU A 590 4.59 -14.23 24.61
C GLU A 590 4.95 -15.72 24.46
N ASP A 591 3.95 -16.60 24.32
CA ASP A 591 4.16 -18.03 24.10
C ASP A 591 4.92 -18.28 22.78
N TYR A 592 4.60 -17.50 21.72
CA TYR A 592 5.29 -17.59 20.45
C TYR A 592 6.78 -17.27 20.58
N TYR A 593 7.14 -16.21 21.24
CA TYR A 593 8.54 -15.90 21.54
C TYR A 593 9.16 -16.89 22.54
N GLY A 594 8.35 -17.49 23.43
CA GLY A 594 8.78 -18.55 24.34
C GLY A 594 9.44 -19.73 23.63
N LEU A 595 9.02 -20.05 22.40
CA LEU A 595 9.68 -21.06 21.57
C LEU A 595 11.16 -20.73 21.29
N ALA A 596 11.48 -19.45 21.11
CA ALA A 596 12.86 -19.01 20.91
C ALA A 596 13.64 -18.96 22.24
N GLU A 597 12.98 -18.66 23.37
CA GLU A 597 13.59 -18.67 24.70
C GLU A 597 13.98 -20.09 25.17
N GLU A 598 13.13 -21.09 24.93
CA GLU A 598 13.35 -22.48 25.31
C GLU A 598 14.55 -23.10 24.61
N SER A 599 14.88 -22.65 23.41
CA SER A 599 16.02 -23.17 22.63
C SER A 599 17.38 -22.74 23.17
N GLN A 600 17.47 -22.06 24.30
CA GLN A 600 18.63 -21.53 25.02
C GLN A 600 19.61 -20.67 24.19
N THR A 601 19.73 -20.87 22.88
CA THR A 601 20.43 -20.04 21.90
C THR A 601 19.91 -20.43 20.49
N PRO A 602 18.88 -19.79 19.97
CA PRO A 602 18.48 -20.04 18.58
C PRO A 602 19.66 -19.67 17.65
N THR A 603 20.10 -20.65 16.88
CA THR A 603 21.14 -20.43 15.86
C THR A 603 20.50 -19.94 14.56
N LEU A 604 21.30 -19.35 13.65
CA LEU A 604 20.82 -18.93 12.34
C LEU A 604 20.19 -20.07 11.51
N SER A 605 20.59 -21.32 11.78
CA SER A 605 19.99 -22.52 11.18
C SER A 605 18.82 -23.11 11.97
N TRP A 606 18.41 -22.46 13.08
CA TRP A 606 17.36 -22.98 13.96
C TRP A 606 16.00 -22.98 13.28
N THR A 607 15.33 -24.11 13.35
CA THR A 607 13.95 -24.27 12.89
C THR A 607 13.18 -25.09 13.92
N GLN A 608 12.09 -24.55 14.47
CA GLN A 608 11.22 -25.23 15.42
C GLN A 608 9.76 -24.99 15.05
N ALA A 609 8.95 -26.04 15.04
CA ALA A 609 7.53 -25.98 14.69
C ALA A 609 7.24 -25.28 13.34
N GLY A 610 8.15 -25.44 12.35
CA GLY A 610 8.04 -24.80 11.03
C GLY A 610 8.37 -23.29 11.01
N LYS A 611 8.95 -22.76 12.08
CA LYS A 611 9.42 -21.38 12.21
C LYS A 611 10.94 -21.32 12.14
N THR A 612 11.45 -20.25 11.53
CA THR A 612 12.87 -19.97 11.42
C THR A 612 13.24 -18.81 12.34
N TYR A 613 14.52 -18.54 12.57
CA TYR A 613 14.94 -17.46 13.42
C TYR A 613 14.42 -16.08 12.93
N SER A 614 14.30 -15.90 11.62
CA SER A 614 13.80 -14.63 11.03
C SER A 614 12.38 -14.29 11.44
N ASP A 615 11.60 -15.28 11.85
CA ASP A 615 10.23 -15.06 12.32
C ASP A 615 10.19 -14.40 13.70
N PHE A 616 11.30 -14.47 14.47
CA PHE A 616 11.36 -13.97 15.85
C PHE A 616 12.14 -12.67 16.03
N ILE A 617 12.87 -12.21 15.00
CA ILE A 617 13.70 -11.00 15.09
C ILE A 617 12.93 -9.70 14.85
N LYS A 618 11.69 -9.79 14.40
CA LYS A 618 10.81 -8.64 14.15
C LYS A 618 9.86 -8.43 15.33
N PRO A 619 9.62 -7.17 15.73
CA PRO A 619 8.59 -6.86 16.71
C PRO A 619 7.22 -7.35 16.27
N ILE A 620 6.52 -8.05 17.15
CA ILE A 620 5.12 -8.40 16.96
C ILE A 620 4.27 -7.40 17.77
N MET A 621 3.22 -6.87 17.15
CA MET A 621 2.31 -5.94 17.81
C MET A 621 1.62 -6.62 19.00
N LYS A 622 1.63 -5.94 20.16
CA LYS A 622 0.83 -6.27 21.34
C LYS A 622 -0.19 -5.15 21.57
N TYR A 623 -1.22 -5.42 22.33
CA TYR A 623 -2.27 -4.44 22.62
C TYR A 623 -2.27 -4.11 24.10
N GLU A 624 -1.89 -2.87 24.44
CA GLU A 624 -1.88 -2.36 25.82
C GLU A 624 -2.70 -1.06 25.90
N GLU A 625 -3.46 -0.88 26.98
CA GLU A 625 -4.19 0.36 27.21
C GLU A 625 -3.22 1.52 27.39
N GLY A 626 -3.46 2.63 26.70
CA GLY A 626 -2.58 3.80 26.65
C GLY A 626 -1.50 3.74 25.56
N ALA A 627 -1.26 2.57 24.93
CA ALA A 627 -0.34 2.42 23.81
C ALA A 627 -1.01 2.80 22.49
N SER A 628 -0.19 3.01 21.44
CA SER A 628 -0.64 3.22 20.06
C SER A 628 -0.83 1.89 19.33
N LEU A 629 -1.70 1.87 18.31
CA LEU A 629 -1.81 0.76 17.34
C LEU A 629 -0.58 0.64 16.43
N THR A 630 0.33 1.60 16.47
CA THR A 630 1.59 1.63 15.71
C THR A 630 2.81 1.52 16.63
N ALA A 631 2.60 1.12 17.89
CA ALA A 631 3.65 0.95 18.87
C ALA A 631 4.60 -0.19 18.51
N ILE A 632 5.89 0.02 18.72
CA ILE A 632 6.95 -0.96 18.50
C ILE A 632 7.27 -1.62 19.83
N TYR A 633 7.09 -2.94 19.93
CA TYR A 633 7.35 -3.70 21.13
C TYR A 633 8.69 -4.41 21.09
N GLY A 634 9.32 -4.57 22.26
CA GLY A 634 10.55 -5.33 22.46
C GLY A 634 11.11 -5.10 23.84
N VAL A 635 12.26 -5.69 24.15
CA VAL A 635 12.92 -5.57 25.47
C VAL A 635 13.88 -4.38 25.47
N ARG A 636 13.87 -3.59 26.54
CA ARG A 636 14.84 -2.50 26.69
C ARG A 636 16.25 -3.05 26.76
N SER A 637 17.18 -2.43 26.03
CA SER A 637 18.60 -2.78 26.03
C SER A 637 19.42 -1.66 26.67
N LEU A 638 20.40 -2.04 27.48
CA LEU A 638 21.47 -1.18 27.99
C LEU A 638 22.68 -1.14 27.04
N GLY A 639 22.61 -1.87 25.91
CA GLY A 639 23.68 -2.00 24.95
C GLY A 639 24.43 -3.34 25.08
N ILE A 640 25.56 -3.41 24.41
CA ILE A 640 26.48 -4.56 24.49
C ILE A 640 27.37 -4.36 25.72
N ASP A 641 27.43 -5.38 26.59
CA ASP A 641 28.28 -5.39 27.78
C ASP A 641 29.78 -5.37 27.36
N PRO A 642 30.52 -4.33 27.71
CA PRO A 642 31.93 -4.21 27.35
C PRO A 642 32.80 -5.36 27.84
N SER A 643 32.40 -6.05 28.91
CA SER A 643 33.19 -7.14 29.51
C SER A 643 33.17 -8.43 28.72
N ASN A 644 32.06 -8.72 28.01
CA ASN A 644 31.83 -10.04 27.40
C ASN A 644 31.19 -10.03 26.02
N GLY A 645 30.85 -8.83 25.46
CA GLY A 645 30.27 -8.67 24.13
C GLY A 645 28.82 -9.13 23.96
N LYS A 646 28.13 -9.49 25.05
CA LYS A 646 26.73 -9.92 25.05
C LYS A 646 25.81 -8.74 25.30
N GLU A 647 24.59 -8.78 24.76
CA GLU A 647 23.59 -7.76 25.03
C GLU A 647 23.12 -7.81 26.49
N LEU A 648 22.97 -6.63 27.11
CA LEU A 648 22.48 -6.47 28.47
C LEU A 648 21.09 -5.86 28.42
N TYR A 649 20.06 -6.60 28.84
CA TYR A 649 18.67 -6.18 28.84
C TYR A 649 18.31 -5.54 30.17
N LEU A 650 17.40 -4.56 30.15
CA LEU A 650 16.82 -3.92 31.31
C LEU A 650 15.36 -4.36 31.48
N TYR A 651 15.09 -5.16 32.51
CA TYR A 651 13.76 -5.64 32.83
C TYR A 651 12.86 -4.55 33.41
N ARG A 652 11.54 -4.77 33.42
CA ARG A 652 10.54 -3.84 33.97
C ARG A 652 10.78 -3.50 35.41
N ASN A 653 11.32 -4.40 36.22
CA ASN A 653 11.67 -4.20 37.64
C ASN A 653 12.99 -3.44 37.87
N GLY A 654 13.67 -2.98 36.81
CA GLY A 654 14.98 -2.32 36.85
C GLY A 654 16.18 -3.24 36.95
N GLN A 655 16.01 -4.56 36.92
CA GLN A 655 17.09 -5.53 36.99
C GLN A 655 17.73 -5.72 35.62
N ALA A 656 19.04 -5.76 35.52
CA ALA A 656 19.77 -6.05 34.33
C ALA A 656 20.01 -7.57 34.17
N SER A 657 19.93 -8.07 32.92
CA SER A 657 20.11 -9.49 32.59
C SER A 657 20.65 -9.67 31.17
N HIS A 658 21.45 -10.69 30.93
CA HIS A 658 21.85 -11.12 29.58
C HIS A 658 20.79 -12.03 28.92
N LYS A 659 19.70 -12.36 29.61
CA LYS A 659 18.65 -13.21 29.07
C LYS A 659 17.48 -12.34 28.57
N TRP A 660 17.15 -12.44 27.29
CA TRP A 660 15.95 -11.85 26.72
C TRP A 660 14.69 -12.61 27.19
N LYS A 661 13.60 -11.92 27.46
CA LYS A 661 12.33 -12.52 27.87
C LYS A 661 11.15 -11.80 27.24
N ALA A 662 10.21 -12.54 26.65
CA ALA A 662 8.99 -12.00 26.04
C ALA A 662 8.09 -11.25 27.03
N THR A 663 8.08 -11.69 28.30
CA THR A 663 7.31 -11.05 29.38
C THR A 663 7.86 -9.67 29.78
N GLU A 664 9.09 -9.34 29.38
CA GLU A 664 9.76 -8.07 29.66
C GLU A 664 9.63 -7.06 28.52
N GLU A 665 8.94 -7.43 27.41
CA GLU A 665 8.67 -6.50 26.32
C GLU A 665 7.85 -5.30 26.79
N VAL A 666 8.22 -4.14 26.30
CA VAL A 666 7.55 -2.85 26.54
C VAL A 666 7.45 -2.08 25.22
N VAL A 667 6.68 -1.00 25.21
CA VAL A 667 6.70 -0.05 24.09
C VAL A 667 8.06 0.61 24.04
N LEU A 668 8.76 0.42 22.94
CA LEU A 668 10.10 0.99 22.67
C LEU A 668 10.03 2.24 21.80
N GLY A 669 8.99 2.38 21.03
CA GLY A 669 8.78 3.47 20.11
C GLY A 669 7.41 3.44 19.45
N ASP A 670 7.18 4.41 18.56
CA ASP A 670 5.94 4.54 17.78
C ASP A 670 6.28 4.87 16.33
N SER A 671 5.74 4.12 15.40
CA SER A 671 5.94 4.36 13.96
C SER A 671 5.03 5.47 13.40
N GLU A 672 4.13 6.04 14.21
CA GLU A 672 3.38 7.25 13.86
C GLU A 672 4.30 8.47 13.89
N PRO A 673 4.43 9.26 12.80
CA PRO A 673 5.24 10.47 12.82
C PRO A 673 4.59 11.55 13.69
N LYS A 674 5.40 12.30 14.45
CA LYS A 674 4.93 13.45 15.22
C LYS A 674 4.46 14.60 14.35
N ALA A 675 5.03 14.72 13.16
CA ALA A 675 4.60 15.65 12.12
C ALA A 675 4.85 15.05 10.75
N SER A 676 3.86 15.14 9.88
CA SER A 676 3.97 14.72 8.48
C SER A 676 3.23 15.70 7.58
N GLY A 677 3.62 15.76 6.32
CA GLY A 677 2.96 16.61 5.37
C GLY A 677 3.76 16.84 4.10
N SER A 678 3.34 17.86 3.37
CA SER A 678 4.03 18.30 2.16
C SER A 678 4.09 19.83 2.10
N PHE A 679 5.09 20.35 1.41
CA PHE A 679 5.19 21.75 1.08
C PHE A 679 5.76 21.92 -0.33
N GLY A 680 5.49 23.06 -0.95
CA GLY A 680 5.93 23.22 -2.31
C GLY A 680 5.80 24.64 -2.84
N LEU A 681 6.18 24.74 -4.10
CA LEU A 681 6.21 25.97 -4.87
C LEU A 681 5.41 25.77 -6.17
N ASN A 682 4.53 26.73 -6.47
CA ASN A 682 3.97 26.93 -7.79
C ASN A 682 4.49 28.25 -8.33
N ALA A 683 5.22 28.27 -9.44
CA ALA A 683 5.73 29.47 -10.05
C ALA A 683 5.38 29.48 -11.53
N THR A 684 4.75 30.55 -11.99
CA THR A 684 4.50 30.77 -13.41
C THR A 684 5.17 32.07 -13.82
N TYR A 685 5.96 32.01 -14.89
CA TYR A 685 6.57 33.16 -15.54
C TYR A 685 6.19 33.16 -17.01
N LYS A 686 5.30 34.07 -17.39
CA LYS A 686 4.75 34.12 -18.76
C LYS A 686 4.19 32.73 -19.13
N ASN A 687 4.81 32.06 -20.08
CA ASN A 687 4.41 30.75 -20.60
C ASN A 687 5.08 29.58 -19.91
N PHE A 688 6.03 29.81 -19.00
CA PHE A 688 6.69 28.76 -18.21
C PHE A 688 5.94 28.55 -16.90
N SER A 689 5.77 27.30 -16.50
CA SER A 689 5.24 26.94 -15.19
C SER A 689 6.15 25.90 -14.53
N LEU A 690 6.47 26.14 -13.27
CA LEU A 690 7.23 25.26 -12.40
C LEU A 690 6.35 24.84 -11.23
N PHE A 691 6.28 23.55 -11.00
CA PHE A 691 5.68 22.94 -9.80
C PHE A 691 6.75 22.10 -9.09
N ALA A 692 6.89 22.31 -7.79
CA ALA A 692 7.76 21.47 -6.96
C ALA A 692 7.01 21.12 -5.66
N SER A 693 7.03 19.84 -5.30
CA SER A 693 6.41 19.31 -4.10
C SER A 693 7.42 18.47 -3.32
N PHE A 694 7.54 18.78 -2.03
CA PHE A 694 8.39 18.06 -1.09
C PHE A 694 7.49 17.39 -0.05
N GLY A 695 7.72 16.12 0.23
CA GLY A 695 7.13 15.38 1.33
C GLY A 695 8.05 15.34 2.54
N TYR A 696 7.49 15.34 3.74
CA TYR A 696 8.28 15.19 4.96
C TYR A 696 7.55 14.37 6.02
N GLU A 697 8.34 13.58 6.77
CA GLU A 697 7.94 12.89 8.00
C GLU A 697 8.97 13.23 9.07
N TRP A 698 8.51 13.59 10.27
CA TRP A 698 9.37 14.00 11.38
C TRP A 698 8.98 13.30 12.67
N GLY A 699 10.01 12.82 13.41
CA GLY A 699 9.83 12.23 14.75
C GLY A 699 9.10 10.88 14.72
N LYS A 700 9.13 10.14 13.63
CA LYS A 700 8.75 8.75 13.50
C LYS A 700 9.86 7.88 14.08
N GLN A 701 9.49 6.81 14.76
CA GLN A 701 10.43 5.78 15.19
C GLN A 701 10.25 4.54 14.33
N THR A 702 11.34 3.95 13.89
CA THR A 702 11.31 2.80 13.00
C THR A 702 12.22 1.71 13.56
N TYR A 703 11.72 0.48 13.58
CA TYR A 703 12.54 -0.67 13.84
C TYR A 703 13.35 -0.98 12.59
N ASN A 704 14.66 -0.80 12.64
CA ASN A 704 15.54 -0.95 11.47
C ASN A 704 15.78 -2.44 11.16
N GLU A 705 14.90 -3.01 10.33
CA GLU A 705 14.96 -4.42 9.94
C GLU A 705 16.27 -4.77 9.23
N THR A 706 16.80 -3.89 8.38
CA THR A 706 18.08 -4.12 7.72
C THR A 706 19.21 -4.24 8.73
N LEU A 707 19.21 -3.39 9.76
CA LEU A 707 20.28 -3.40 10.77
C LEU A 707 20.24 -4.71 11.60
N ILE A 708 19.07 -5.20 11.96
CA ILE A 708 18.98 -6.44 12.73
C ILE A 708 19.16 -7.70 11.87
N MET A 709 18.61 -7.72 10.64
CA MET A 709 18.65 -8.89 9.76
C MET A 709 19.96 -9.03 9.00
N ASN A 710 20.42 -7.92 8.36
CA ASN A 710 21.52 -7.97 7.40
C ASN A 710 22.84 -7.49 8.00
N VAL A 711 22.82 -7.03 9.27
CA VAL A 711 24.02 -6.60 10.00
C VAL A 711 24.19 -7.41 11.28
N GLU A 712 23.29 -7.30 12.27
CA GLU A 712 23.44 -7.95 13.59
C GLU A 712 23.35 -9.48 13.52
N ASN A 713 22.27 -10.01 12.93
CA ASN A 713 22.00 -11.43 12.73
C ASN A 713 22.33 -11.90 11.30
N ALA A 714 23.28 -11.24 10.62
CA ALA A 714 23.60 -11.54 9.24
C ALA A 714 24.03 -13.01 9.04
N ASP A 715 23.44 -13.68 8.03
CA ASP A 715 23.91 -15.01 7.58
C ASP A 715 25.21 -14.85 6.78
N ILE A 716 26.33 -14.70 7.52
CA ILE A 716 27.64 -14.44 6.91
C ILE A 716 28.12 -15.64 6.07
N GLN A 717 27.73 -16.86 6.40
CA GLN A 717 28.17 -18.06 5.68
C GLN A 717 27.40 -18.26 4.37
N GLY A 718 26.08 -18.12 4.42
CA GLY A 718 25.19 -18.49 3.31
C GLY A 718 24.92 -17.37 2.32
N SER A 719 24.97 -16.11 2.75
CA SER A 719 24.49 -14.97 2.00
C SER A 719 25.50 -13.82 1.94
N ASN A 720 25.34 -12.95 0.92
CA ASN A 720 25.98 -11.63 0.98
C ASN A 720 25.34 -10.79 2.09
N VAL A 721 26.07 -9.83 2.61
CA VAL A 721 25.71 -9.04 3.78
C VAL A 721 26.01 -7.55 3.59
N ASP A 722 25.42 -6.71 4.41
CA ASP A 722 25.71 -5.27 4.46
C ASP A 722 27.14 -5.03 4.98
N LYS A 723 27.87 -4.10 4.37
CA LYS A 723 29.26 -3.74 4.77
C LYS A 723 29.37 -3.30 6.23
N ARG A 724 28.29 -2.77 6.83
CA ARG A 724 28.24 -2.38 8.24
C ARG A 724 28.53 -3.54 9.20
N VAL A 725 28.44 -4.79 8.72
CA VAL A 725 28.87 -5.97 9.48
C VAL A 725 30.34 -5.87 9.95
N LEU A 726 31.21 -5.21 9.19
CA LEU A 726 32.62 -5.00 9.53
C LEU A 726 32.87 -3.93 10.58
N THR A 727 31.89 -3.10 10.89
CA THR A 727 32.07 -1.90 11.68
C THR A 727 31.25 -1.94 12.97
N GLN A 728 31.73 -1.20 13.98
CA GLN A 728 30.98 -0.99 15.23
C GLN A 728 30.67 -2.27 16.02
N ARG A 729 31.47 -3.30 15.83
CA ARG A 729 31.36 -4.59 16.54
C ARG A 729 32.24 -4.59 17.80
N TRP A 730 31.76 -5.28 18.83
CA TRP A 730 32.58 -5.63 19.96
C TRP A 730 33.60 -6.71 19.53
N GLU A 731 34.90 -6.53 19.84
CA GLU A 731 35.97 -7.45 19.46
C GLU A 731 36.70 -8.02 20.68
N LYS A 732 36.82 -7.24 21.75
CA LYS A 732 37.57 -7.64 22.96
C LYS A 732 37.03 -6.95 24.21
N PRO A 733 37.27 -7.53 25.43
CA PRO A 733 36.88 -6.91 26.70
C PRO A 733 37.37 -5.49 26.83
N GLY A 734 36.44 -4.58 27.20
CA GLY A 734 36.63 -3.14 27.29
C GLY A 734 36.14 -2.34 26.09
N ASP A 735 35.80 -2.98 24.99
CA ASP A 735 35.25 -2.27 23.82
C ASP A 735 33.80 -1.82 24.07
N ILE A 736 33.51 -0.56 23.75
CA ILE A 736 32.15 0.01 23.76
C ILE A 736 31.65 -0.02 22.31
N ALA A 737 30.74 -0.92 22.01
CA ALA A 737 30.25 -1.13 20.65
C ALA A 737 28.71 -1.26 20.63
N PRO A 738 28.03 -0.72 19.59
CA PRO A 738 26.57 -0.85 19.45
C PRO A 738 26.11 -2.25 18.98
N LEU A 739 27.03 -3.08 18.43
CA LEU A 739 26.73 -4.41 17.86
C LEU A 739 27.56 -5.49 18.58
N LYS A 740 26.99 -6.70 18.70
CA LYS A 740 27.67 -7.85 19.32
C LYS A 740 28.91 -8.32 18.53
N ASP A 741 29.69 -9.22 19.12
CA ASP A 741 30.85 -9.83 18.43
C ASP A 741 30.42 -10.48 17.10
N ILE A 742 31.15 -10.17 16.04
CA ILE A 742 30.91 -10.76 14.72
C ILE A 742 31.03 -12.29 14.73
N LYS A 743 31.79 -12.85 15.65
CA LYS A 743 31.97 -14.29 15.84
C LYS A 743 30.79 -14.98 16.51
N ASP A 744 29.91 -14.18 17.17
CA ASP A 744 28.68 -14.70 17.78
C ASP A 744 27.56 -14.82 16.76
N MET A 745 27.71 -15.79 15.83
CA MET A 745 26.69 -16.14 14.86
C MET A 745 25.73 -17.22 15.36
N ASN A 746 25.99 -17.77 16.55
CA ASN A 746 25.16 -18.83 17.11
C ASN A 746 24.02 -18.30 17.97
N SER A 747 24.08 -17.05 18.42
CA SER A 747 23.00 -16.42 19.16
C SER A 747 22.22 -15.46 18.26
N VAL A 748 20.90 -15.56 18.26
CA VAL A 748 20.01 -14.64 17.54
C VAL A 748 19.59 -13.52 18.47
N THR A 749 19.83 -12.28 18.05
CA THR A 749 19.33 -11.11 18.76
C THR A 749 17.84 -10.96 18.45
N LEU A 750 17.00 -10.96 19.49
CA LEU A 750 15.55 -10.77 19.43
C LEU A 750 15.19 -9.27 19.51
N PRO A 751 13.90 -8.87 19.38
CA PRO A 751 13.53 -7.46 19.32
C PRO A 751 13.97 -6.66 20.56
N THR A 752 14.80 -5.62 20.33
CA THR A 752 15.30 -4.74 21.41
C THR A 752 15.32 -3.27 20.98
N SER A 753 15.46 -2.38 21.97
CA SER A 753 15.54 -0.94 21.75
C SER A 753 16.76 -0.50 20.92
N ARG A 754 17.81 -1.33 20.77
CA ARG A 754 19.00 -0.97 19.95
C ARG A 754 18.68 -0.75 18.47
N PHE A 755 17.62 -1.36 17.97
CA PHE A 755 17.23 -1.29 16.56
C PHE A 755 16.05 -0.35 16.30
N VAL A 756 15.52 0.30 17.36
CA VAL A 756 14.54 1.38 17.22
C VAL A 756 15.29 2.68 17.00
N GLN A 757 15.10 3.30 15.83
CA GLN A 757 15.79 4.51 15.44
C GLN A 757 14.80 5.62 15.08
N ASP A 758 15.17 6.88 15.36
CA ASP A 758 14.38 8.04 14.94
C ASP A 758 14.55 8.26 13.43
N GLU A 759 13.48 8.07 12.69
CA GLU A 759 13.44 8.28 11.25
C GLU A 759 12.80 9.63 10.92
N ASN A 760 13.60 10.50 10.31
CA ASN A 760 13.16 11.75 9.71
C ASN A 760 13.39 11.66 8.20
N VAL A 761 12.37 11.99 7.43
CA VAL A 761 12.38 11.86 5.97
C VAL A 761 12.08 13.21 5.32
N LEU A 762 12.82 13.52 4.27
CA LEU A 762 12.53 14.59 3.32
C LEU A 762 12.66 14.02 1.90
N SER A 763 11.60 14.12 1.12
CA SER A 763 11.57 13.66 -0.28
C SER A 763 11.19 14.80 -1.23
N LEU A 764 11.69 14.74 -2.46
CA LEU A 764 11.14 15.53 -3.57
C LEU A 764 10.12 14.66 -4.29
N ASP A 765 8.82 14.83 -3.93
CA ASP A 765 7.74 13.97 -4.42
C ASP A 765 7.42 14.21 -5.89
N ALA A 766 7.47 15.47 -6.32
CA ALA A 766 7.24 15.84 -7.73
C ALA A 766 7.96 17.12 -8.10
N LEU A 767 8.55 17.14 -9.29
CA LEU A 767 9.06 18.33 -9.95
C LEU A 767 8.55 18.33 -11.37
N THR A 768 7.86 19.43 -11.77
CA THR A 768 7.30 19.58 -13.12
C THR A 768 7.66 20.93 -13.68
N LEU A 769 8.22 20.97 -14.88
CA LEU A 769 8.45 22.15 -15.67
C LEU A 769 7.63 22.05 -16.93
N SER A 770 6.81 23.05 -17.23
CA SER A 770 5.98 23.08 -18.44
C SER A 770 6.09 24.40 -19.17
N TYR A 771 5.85 24.36 -20.49
CA TYR A 771 5.82 25.48 -21.39
C TYR A 771 4.58 25.44 -22.26
N ASP A 772 3.78 26.53 -22.21
CA ASP A 772 2.59 26.73 -23.03
C ASP A 772 2.94 27.60 -24.24
N PHE A 773 2.72 27.10 -25.45
CA PHE A 773 3.00 27.85 -26.67
C PHE A 773 2.00 28.97 -26.90
N ASP A 774 2.46 30.05 -27.54
CA ASP A 774 1.60 31.21 -27.85
C ASP A 774 0.43 30.81 -28.78
N PRO A 775 -0.83 31.07 -28.39
CA PRO A 775 -2.02 30.73 -29.19
C PRO A 775 -2.04 31.41 -30.56
N LEU A 776 -1.43 32.57 -30.73
CA LEU A 776 -1.38 33.28 -32.01
C LEU A 776 -0.48 32.57 -33.02
N TRP A 777 0.60 31.97 -32.56
CA TRP A 777 1.48 31.13 -33.38
C TRP A 777 0.82 29.79 -33.71
N LEU A 778 0.16 29.15 -32.74
CA LEU A 778 -0.49 27.85 -32.87
C LEU A 778 -1.61 27.85 -33.90
N ARG A 779 -2.39 28.92 -34.00
CA ARG A 779 -3.45 29.07 -35.02
C ARG A 779 -2.94 28.92 -36.47
N LYS A 780 -1.68 29.25 -36.73
CA LYS A 780 -1.06 29.09 -38.05
C LYS A 780 -0.82 27.63 -38.44
N ILE A 781 -0.82 26.72 -37.46
CA ILE A 781 -0.65 25.28 -37.65
C ILE A 781 -1.87 24.48 -37.20
N PHE A 782 -3.05 25.13 -37.15
CA PHE A 782 -4.35 24.53 -36.81
C PHE A 782 -4.42 23.93 -35.39
N LEU A 783 -3.60 24.41 -34.46
CA LEU A 783 -3.67 24.04 -33.06
C LEU A 783 -4.32 25.13 -32.22
N LYS A 784 -5.16 24.72 -31.25
CA LYS A 784 -5.74 25.61 -30.22
C LYS A 784 -4.75 25.78 -29.05
N THR A 785 -4.20 24.66 -28.59
CA THR A 785 -3.21 24.63 -27.49
C THR A 785 -2.10 23.63 -27.77
N LEU A 786 -0.90 23.95 -27.30
CA LEU A 786 0.24 23.05 -27.28
C LEU A 786 1.02 23.28 -25.99
N ARG A 787 1.23 22.22 -25.20
CA ARG A 787 2.05 22.23 -23.99
C ARG A 787 3.14 21.17 -24.07
N LEU A 788 4.34 21.54 -23.73
CA LEU A 788 5.43 20.61 -23.42
C LEU A 788 5.64 20.58 -21.92
N GLU A 789 5.93 19.40 -21.39
CA GLU A 789 6.13 19.20 -19.96
C GLU A 789 7.22 18.18 -19.73
N VAL A 790 8.10 18.47 -18.78
CA VAL A 790 9.08 17.55 -18.22
C VAL A 790 8.76 17.39 -16.75
N SER A 791 8.59 16.15 -16.27
CA SER A 791 8.30 15.88 -14.88
C SER A 791 9.11 14.70 -14.35
N THR A 792 9.37 14.71 -13.04
CA THR A 792 10.00 13.60 -12.34
C THR A 792 9.36 13.44 -10.98
N ASN A 793 9.28 12.19 -10.52
CA ASN A 793 8.79 11.85 -9.19
C ASN A 793 9.93 11.22 -8.39
N GLU A 794 9.95 11.46 -7.08
CA GLU A 794 10.92 10.88 -6.13
C GLU A 794 12.38 11.00 -6.58
N LEU A 795 12.77 12.19 -7.08
CA LEU A 795 14.15 12.43 -7.55
C LEU A 795 15.17 12.15 -6.44
N PHE A 796 14.83 12.47 -5.20
CA PHE A 796 15.62 12.10 -4.03
C PHE A 796 14.73 11.84 -2.81
N ARG A 797 15.21 11.00 -1.92
CA ARG A 797 14.71 10.78 -0.57
C ARG A 797 15.90 10.83 0.40
N LEU A 798 15.84 11.74 1.35
CA LEU A 798 16.81 11.84 2.46
C LEU A 798 16.16 11.24 3.70
N SER A 799 16.81 10.26 4.30
CA SER A 799 16.37 9.64 5.56
C SER A 799 17.50 9.71 6.57
N SER A 800 17.15 9.93 7.85
CA SER A 800 18.12 9.90 8.96
C SER A 800 18.64 8.49 9.26
N ILE A 801 17.98 7.44 8.74
CA ILE A 801 18.38 6.04 8.89
C ILE A 801 18.72 5.43 7.54
N LYS A 802 19.56 4.41 7.53
CA LYS A 802 19.86 3.60 6.36
C LYS A 802 19.18 2.23 6.49
N GLN A 803 18.21 1.98 5.61
CA GLN A 803 17.43 0.76 5.54
C GLN A 803 17.20 0.40 4.08
N GLU A 804 17.29 -0.88 3.73
CA GLU A 804 16.96 -1.38 2.40
C GLU A 804 15.47 -1.20 2.12
N ARG A 805 15.17 -0.71 0.92
CA ARG A 805 13.80 -0.51 0.43
C ARG A 805 13.64 -1.15 -0.94
N GLY A 806 12.40 -1.47 -1.31
CA GLY A 806 12.11 -2.10 -2.60
C GLY A 806 12.69 -3.51 -2.72
N THR A 807 12.67 -4.28 -1.63
CA THR A 807 13.21 -5.65 -1.59
C THR A 807 12.43 -6.61 -2.48
N SER A 808 11.12 -6.48 -2.61
CA SER A 808 10.32 -7.30 -3.54
C SER A 808 10.45 -6.83 -4.99
N TYR A 809 10.50 -5.50 -5.18
CA TYR A 809 10.67 -4.86 -6.49
C TYR A 809 11.43 -3.55 -6.30
N PRO A 810 12.54 -3.29 -7.03
CA PRO A 810 13.38 -2.13 -6.78
C PRO A 810 12.67 -0.81 -7.12
N PHE A 811 12.94 0.22 -6.33
CA PHE A 811 12.51 1.57 -6.66
C PHE A 811 13.14 2.06 -7.95
N ALA A 812 12.45 2.96 -8.64
CA ALA A 812 12.97 3.56 -9.86
C ALA A 812 12.71 5.06 -9.88
N ARG A 813 13.72 5.82 -10.30
CA ARG A 813 13.57 7.23 -10.61
C ARG A 813 13.08 7.37 -12.04
N THR A 814 11.98 8.09 -12.21
CA THR A 814 11.33 8.22 -13.53
C THR A 814 11.34 9.69 -13.97
N VAL A 815 11.77 9.91 -15.21
CA VAL A 815 11.65 11.20 -15.89
C VAL A 815 10.65 11.05 -17.03
N ASN A 816 9.63 11.92 -17.05
CA ASN A 816 8.58 11.95 -18.05
C ASN A 816 8.73 13.16 -18.95
N PHE A 817 8.48 12.97 -20.23
CA PHE A 817 8.39 13.99 -21.27
C PHE A 817 7.00 13.93 -21.87
N SER A 818 6.20 14.98 -21.69
CA SER A 818 4.82 15.00 -22.19
C SER A 818 4.62 16.10 -23.21
N LEU A 819 3.87 15.77 -24.25
CA LEU A 819 3.36 16.70 -25.25
C LEU A 819 1.84 16.62 -25.24
N ARG A 820 1.15 17.75 -25.08
CA ARG A 820 -0.31 17.83 -25.15
C ARG A 820 -0.72 18.85 -26.21
N ALA A 821 -1.55 18.43 -27.16
CA ALA A 821 -2.05 19.25 -28.25
C ALA A 821 -3.57 19.18 -28.30
N THR A 822 -4.20 20.33 -28.56
CA THR A 822 -5.66 20.42 -28.82
C THR A 822 -5.87 21.12 -30.16
N PHE A 823 -6.70 20.52 -31.01
CA PHE A 823 -7.03 20.95 -32.37
C PHE A 823 -8.36 21.67 -32.42
#